data_a5fd1f2c7bdddd4e3d358c1adb55ea47
#
_entry.id   a5fd1f2c7bdddd4e3d358c1adb55ea47
#
_cell.length_a   1.000
_cell.length_b   1.000
_cell.length_c   1.000
_cell.angle_alpha   90.00
_cell.angle_beta   90.00
_cell.angle_gamma   90.00
#
_symmetry.space_group_name_H-M   'P 1'
#
loop_
_entity.id
_entity.type
_entity.pdbx_description
1 polymer ?
#
loop_
_entity_poly.entity_id
_entity_poly.type
_entity_poly.pdbx_seq_one_letter_code
_entity_poly.pdbx_strand_id
1 'polypeptide(L)'
;MNSIYRNFIITLKVNKMAATLNICGLVIAFTLFDSVAIRTESERTFDKIHSKAEAIYRLDCVTSKSQWPTQILPFAQAFASSSPHILESTIINPYVGEVYFTIGRDEILKDYKEPVITCTPGIVSIFDFQLVEGSLDCLDDPEKCLLPESMARKIFGESSAIGKELLAEEEIWSKERKSLVVGGVYKDFPENTQLNNAIYTSLSSTYCMDDWDNWIFLCYVLLDDPSQKDLICSQFNQAFPFKQYERLQEVQTRLVNLCDIYYMNDMNSVTYIKSGNKRQTDLLFSASFLVVLIAVINFINFTMALVPARIKSINIRKILGDSVRRLRGFLWLESFLFALLSYAISLLLLLVYEGCIGGGFHMKGIVFFGGLFMALCAGLLAGAYPAIYATSIPQRIVLNGSFGLSPKGKRMRECLVGFQYTVSIILIVLSLFIYKQIETMRSHSFGFGNDNVVVVELNKEITEKYKENFTNRLRGYAGIEDVAFAASKIGATNENRGGAAEFNGETIYFYYLNVSPNFLSLMDITANEGRVSRMEDGRNKELLLVFDQKAKRQLNLHVGDRMKTFWGNDARVLGFTDEVVIASTHKASESLATYPVAFVTNEELYMPYAYIKLMPGADKGNVLLYIRNMLNELSPSCLPDFEFCDTFSRHLYEKEI
;
A
#
# COMPACT_ATOMS: atom_id res chain seq x y z
N MET A 1 -49.85 5.94 13.36
CA MET A 1 -48.52 6.53 13.10
C MET A 1 -48.18 7.67 14.06
N ASN A 2 -49.00 8.66 14.28
CA ASN A 2 -48.72 9.78 15.20
C ASN A 2 -48.32 9.42 16.65
N SER A 3 -48.86 8.34 17.20
CA SER A 3 -48.61 7.95 18.62
C SER A 3 -47.20 7.34 18.82
N ILE A 4 -46.63 6.65 17.83
CA ILE A 4 -45.32 6.03 17.89
C ILE A 4 -44.25 7.11 17.83
N TYR A 5 -44.33 7.99 16.85
CA TYR A 5 -43.40 9.11 16.67
C TYR A 5 -43.40 10.03 17.90
N ARG A 6 -44.60 10.31 18.48
CA ARG A 6 -44.70 11.08 19.71
C ARG A 6 -44.01 10.38 20.90
N ASN A 7 -44.20 9.08 21.06
CA ASN A 7 -43.54 8.32 22.14
C ASN A 7 -42.02 8.29 21.97
N PHE A 8 -41.51 8.10 20.74
CA PHE A 8 -40.09 8.17 20.42
C PHE A 8 -39.46 9.52 20.82
N ILE A 9 -40.12 10.63 20.44
CA ILE A 9 -39.67 11.98 20.83
C ILE A 9 -39.75 12.21 22.34
N ILE A 10 -40.77 11.69 23.02
CA ILE A 10 -40.89 11.77 24.49
C ILE A 10 -39.75 11.01 25.16
N THR A 11 -39.40 9.81 24.67
CA THR A 11 -38.28 9.03 25.20
C THR A 11 -36.96 9.78 25.07
N LEU A 12 -36.71 10.40 23.89
CA LEU A 12 -35.56 11.26 23.66
C LEU A 12 -35.51 12.46 24.61
N LYS A 13 -36.67 13.11 24.87
CA LYS A 13 -36.73 14.31 25.71
C LYS A 13 -36.64 14.00 27.21
N VAL A 14 -37.23 12.91 27.67
CA VAL A 14 -37.27 12.55 29.10
C VAL A 14 -35.93 11.93 29.56
N ASN A 15 -35.31 11.11 28.71
CA ASN A 15 -34.06 10.40 29.04
C ASN A 15 -32.90 10.87 28.14
N LYS A 16 -32.76 12.21 27.99
CA LYS A 16 -31.81 12.83 27.03
C LYS A 16 -30.41 12.23 27.09
N MET A 17 -29.80 12.23 28.26
CA MET A 17 -28.41 11.79 28.44
C MET A 17 -28.20 10.34 28.03
N ALA A 18 -29.09 9.46 28.47
CA ALA A 18 -28.99 8.05 28.19
C ALA A 18 -29.32 7.70 26.72
N ALA A 19 -30.31 8.38 26.13
CA ALA A 19 -30.63 8.23 24.71
C ALA A 19 -29.48 8.73 23.81
N THR A 20 -28.88 9.88 24.15
CA THR A 20 -27.72 10.41 23.43
C THR A 20 -26.52 9.46 23.50
N LEU A 21 -26.17 8.94 24.69
CA LEU A 21 -25.09 7.98 24.84
C LEU A 21 -25.27 6.71 23.98
N ASN A 22 -26.51 6.20 23.90
CA ASN A 22 -26.79 5.04 23.06
C ASN A 22 -26.71 5.34 21.55
N ILE A 23 -27.28 6.48 21.14
CA ILE A 23 -27.16 6.91 19.74
C ILE A 23 -25.68 7.08 19.40
N CYS A 24 -24.91 7.79 20.21
CA CYS A 24 -23.47 7.98 19.97
C CYS A 24 -22.72 6.63 19.90
N GLY A 25 -23.01 5.70 20.82
CA GLY A 25 -22.39 4.37 20.82
C GLY A 25 -22.70 3.56 19.56
N LEU A 26 -23.96 3.58 19.09
CA LEU A 26 -24.36 2.93 17.84
C LEU A 26 -23.78 3.64 16.62
N VAL A 27 -23.75 4.98 16.59
CA VAL A 27 -23.14 5.77 15.50
C VAL A 27 -21.69 5.40 15.35
N ILE A 28 -20.90 5.44 16.43
CA ILE A 28 -19.48 5.10 16.39
C ILE A 28 -19.28 3.65 15.90
N ALA A 29 -20.11 2.71 16.41
CA ALA A 29 -20.00 1.31 16.03
C ALA A 29 -20.31 1.08 14.54
N PHE A 30 -21.38 1.71 14.01
CA PHE A 30 -21.72 1.59 12.59
C PHE A 30 -20.69 2.30 11.70
N THR A 31 -20.23 3.49 12.09
CA THR A 31 -19.19 4.21 11.32
C THR A 31 -17.91 3.38 11.21
N LEU A 32 -17.46 2.80 12.33
CA LEU A 32 -16.28 1.93 12.34
C LEU A 32 -16.50 0.66 11.48
N PHE A 33 -17.67 0.02 11.65
CA PHE A 33 -18.00 -1.18 10.87
C PHE A 33 -18.03 -0.90 9.36
N ASP A 34 -18.71 0.17 8.94
CA ASP A 34 -18.82 0.53 7.53
C ASP A 34 -17.44 0.93 6.95
N SER A 35 -16.62 1.67 7.71
CA SER A 35 -15.25 2.02 7.29
C SER A 35 -14.39 0.78 7.06
N VAL A 36 -14.43 -0.18 7.98
CA VAL A 36 -13.71 -1.45 7.83
C VAL A 36 -14.30 -2.31 6.71
N ALA A 37 -15.64 -2.30 6.54
CA ALA A 37 -16.31 -3.05 5.50
C ALA A 37 -15.98 -2.50 4.10
N ILE A 38 -15.89 -1.17 3.91
CA ILE A 38 -15.46 -0.53 2.66
C ILE A 38 -14.05 -0.98 2.30
N ARG A 39 -13.12 -0.90 3.27
CA ARG A 39 -11.73 -1.34 3.07
C ARG A 39 -11.66 -2.84 2.75
N THR A 40 -12.35 -3.67 3.51
CA THR A 40 -12.39 -5.12 3.30
C THR A 40 -12.97 -5.47 1.92
N GLU A 41 -14.02 -4.79 1.49
CA GLU A 41 -14.61 -4.98 0.16
C GLU A 41 -13.65 -4.56 -0.95
N SER A 42 -12.95 -3.43 -0.79
CA SER A 42 -11.92 -2.98 -1.74
C SER A 42 -10.81 -4.03 -1.89
N GLU A 43 -10.30 -4.57 -0.77
CA GLU A 43 -9.26 -5.59 -0.79
C GLU A 43 -9.75 -6.95 -1.35
N ARG A 44 -10.97 -7.38 -1.03
CA ARG A 44 -11.55 -8.64 -1.54
C ARG A 44 -11.97 -8.59 -3.00
N THR A 45 -12.18 -7.39 -3.52
CA THR A 45 -12.52 -7.15 -4.95
C THR A 45 -11.33 -6.65 -5.74
N PHE A 46 -10.10 -6.83 -5.21
CA PHE A 46 -8.88 -6.43 -5.89
C PHE A 46 -8.77 -7.11 -7.25
N ASP A 47 -8.45 -6.34 -8.30
CA ASP A 47 -8.40 -6.74 -9.71
C ASP A 47 -9.71 -7.26 -10.34
N LYS A 48 -10.79 -7.41 -9.59
CA LYS A 48 -12.10 -7.87 -10.12
C LYS A 48 -12.82 -6.82 -10.97
N ILE A 49 -12.23 -5.66 -11.17
CA ILE A 49 -12.76 -4.65 -12.10
C ILE A 49 -12.60 -5.06 -13.56
N HIS A 50 -11.62 -5.93 -13.84
CA HIS A 50 -11.36 -6.40 -15.18
C HIS A 50 -12.34 -7.53 -15.54
N SER A 51 -13.04 -7.38 -16.66
CA SER A 51 -14.10 -8.31 -17.10
C SER A 51 -13.61 -9.74 -17.29
N LYS A 52 -12.33 -9.89 -17.64
CA LYS A 52 -11.66 -11.18 -17.89
C LYS A 52 -10.78 -11.64 -16.71
N ALA A 53 -10.89 -11.03 -15.51
CA ALA A 53 -9.98 -11.27 -14.39
C ALA A 53 -9.80 -12.75 -14.03
N GLU A 54 -10.85 -13.58 -14.14
CA GLU A 54 -10.79 -15.02 -13.86
C GLU A 54 -9.98 -15.81 -14.90
N ALA A 55 -9.80 -15.27 -16.12
CA ALA A 55 -9.05 -15.88 -17.20
C ALA A 55 -7.64 -15.27 -17.39
N ILE A 56 -7.30 -14.21 -16.65
CA ILE A 56 -5.99 -13.57 -16.68
C ILE A 56 -5.07 -14.25 -15.67
N TYR A 57 -3.88 -14.64 -16.12
CA TYR A 57 -2.87 -15.28 -15.29
C TYR A 57 -1.53 -14.56 -15.41
N ARG A 58 -0.81 -14.44 -14.29
CA ARG A 58 0.60 -13.99 -14.29
C ARG A 58 1.50 -15.22 -14.34
N LEU A 59 2.55 -15.13 -15.14
CA LEU A 59 3.63 -16.09 -15.16
C LEU A 59 4.57 -15.84 -13.99
N ASP A 60 4.74 -16.81 -13.12
CA ASP A 60 5.71 -16.80 -12.04
C ASP A 60 6.78 -17.88 -12.28
N CYS A 61 8.01 -17.60 -11.83
CA CYS A 61 9.08 -18.56 -11.73
C CYS A 61 9.18 -19.16 -10.34
N VAL A 62 9.36 -20.46 -10.25
CA VAL A 62 9.39 -21.22 -9.00
C VAL A 62 10.63 -22.12 -8.98
N THR A 63 11.32 -22.16 -7.85
CA THR A 63 12.35 -23.16 -7.53
C THR A 63 11.94 -23.91 -6.27
N SER A 64 12.74 -24.88 -5.85
CA SER A 64 12.54 -25.59 -4.58
C SER A 64 12.59 -24.68 -3.33
N LYS A 65 13.17 -23.47 -3.45
CA LYS A 65 13.43 -22.56 -2.33
C LYS A 65 12.67 -21.25 -2.40
N SER A 66 12.23 -20.82 -3.58
CA SER A 66 11.68 -19.47 -3.78
C SER A 66 10.74 -19.40 -4.98
N GLN A 67 9.85 -18.40 -4.94
CA GLN A 67 8.96 -18.04 -6.04
C GLN A 67 9.06 -16.53 -6.29
N TRP A 68 9.11 -16.11 -7.55
CA TRP A 68 9.14 -14.71 -7.93
C TRP A 68 8.36 -14.46 -9.24
N PRO A 69 7.78 -13.28 -9.41
CA PRO A 69 6.90 -12.95 -10.52
C PRO A 69 7.62 -12.34 -11.71
N THR A 70 8.89 -11.94 -11.55
CA THR A 70 9.64 -11.31 -12.63
C THR A 70 10.25 -12.32 -13.58
N GLN A 71 10.32 -11.94 -14.85
CA GLN A 71 10.81 -12.76 -15.94
C GLN A 71 11.94 -12.05 -16.68
N ILE A 72 12.71 -12.84 -17.43
CA ILE A 72 13.62 -12.38 -18.49
C ILE A 72 12.78 -12.19 -19.75
N LEU A 73 13.00 -11.12 -20.52
CA LEU A 73 12.15 -10.79 -21.66
C LEU A 73 12.06 -11.92 -22.70
N PRO A 74 13.18 -12.51 -23.22
CA PRO A 74 13.09 -13.62 -24.17
C PRO A 74 12.37 -14.85 -23.61
N PHE A 75 12.51 -15.13 -22.31
CA PHE A 75 11.82 -16.23 -21.65
C PHE A 75 10.29 -15.99 -21.58
N ALA A 76 9.89 -14.77 -21.21
CA ALA A 76 8.48 -14.38 -21.19
C ALA A 76 7.84 -14.48 -22.59
N GLN A 77 8.55 -14.05 -23.64
CA GLN A 77 8.09 -14.15 -25.03
C GLN A 77 7.99 -15.60 -25.49
N ALA A 78 8.95 -16.45 -25.13
CA ALA A 78 8.90 -17.88 -25.43
C ALA A 78 7.71 -18.55 -24.75
N PHE A 79 7.42 -18.22 -23.50
CA PHE A 79 6.24 -18.73 -22.79
C PHE A 79 4.93 -18.24 -23.43
N ALA A 80 4.83 -16.96 -23.73
CA ALA A 80 3.64 -16.35 -24.34
C ALA A 80 3.24 -17.03 -25.68
N SER A 81 4.23 -17.53 -26.42
CA SER A 81 4.03 -18.21 -27.72
C SER A 81 3.94 -19.73 -27.60
N SER A 82 3.96 -20.30 -26.40
CA SER A 82 4.15 -21.75 -26.21
C SER A 82 2.89 -22.60 -26.38
N SER A 83 1.71 -22.01 -26.32
CA SER A 83 0.45 -22.76 -26.32
C SER A 83 -0.66 -22.04 -27.09
N PRO A 84 -1.47 -22.75 -27.88
CA PRO A 84 -2.64 -22.19 -28.55
C PRO A 84 -3.76 -21.78 -27.55
N HIS A 85 -3.71 -22.24 -26.31
CA HIS A 85 -4.64 -21.87 -25.24
C HIS A 85 -4.34 -20.49 -24.64
N ILE A 86 -3.23 -19.87 -25.01
CA ILE A 86 -2.91 -18.48 -24.68
C ILE A 86 -3.49 -17.61 -25.80
N LEU A 87 -4.63 -16.96 -25.54
CA LEU A 87 -5.30 -16.11 -26.53
C LEU A 87 -4.55 -14.81 -26.76
N GLU A 88 -4.01 -14.23 -25.68
CA GLU A 88 -3.31 -12.95 -25.71
C GLU A 88 -2.26 -12.91 -24.59
N SER A 89 -1.22 -12.11 -24.75
CA SER A 89 -0.19 -11.93 -23.75
C SER A 89 0.26 -10.48 -23.66
N THR A 90 0.69 -10.06 -22.48
CA THR A 90 1.36 -8.77 -22.29
C THR A 90 2.56 -8.92 -21.37
N ILE A 91 3.64 -8.23 -21.75
CA ILE A 91 4.86 -8.14 -20.96
C ILE A 91 5.00 -6.68 -20.53
N ILE A 92 5.21 -6.48 -19.25
CA ILE A 92 5.24 -5.16 -18.62
C ILE A 92 6.57 -4.99 -17.92
N ASN A 93 7.24 -3.85 -18.15
CA ASN A 93 8.36 -3.41 -17.32
C ASN A 93 7.90 -2.30 -16.37
N PRO A 94 7.68 -2.59 -15.10
CA PRO A 94 7.29 -1.59 -14.11
C PRO A 94 8.47 -0.79 -13.54
N TYR A 95 9.70 -1.11 -13.91
CA TYR A 95 10.91 -0.53 -13.32
C TYR A 95 11.45 0.70 -14.06
N VAL A 96 10.70 1.24 -15.02
CA VAL A 96 11.06 2.51 -15.67
C VAL A 96 11.08 3.65 -14.64
N GLY A 97 10.11 3.62 -13.73
CA GLY A 97 10.02 4.60 -12.65
C GLY A 97 9.40 5.92 -13.10
N GLU A 98 9.76 6.98 -12.39
CA GLU A 98 9.29 8.34 -12.69
C GLU A 98 10.28 9.03 -13.64
N VAL A 99 9.75 9.63 -14.70
CA VAL A 99 10.51 10.33 -15.75
C VAL A 99 10.16 11.81 -15.72
N TYR A 100 11.17 12.67 -15.88
CA TYR A 100 10.97 14.11 -16.03
C TYR A 100 10.63 14.45 -17.48
N PHE A 101 9.50 15.13 -17.67
CA PHE A 101 9.02 15.59 -18.96
C PHE A 101 8.93 17.10 -18.99
N THR A 102 9.55 17.71 -19.99
CA THR A 102 9.39 19.13 -20.31
C THR A 102 8.27 19.29 -21.33
N ILE A 103 7.28 20.11 -21.02
CA ILE A 103 6.11 20.34 -21.86
C ILE A 103 5.97 21.84 -22.12
N GLY A 104 5.98 22.21 -23.39
CA GLY A 104 5.75 23.59 -23.84
C GLY A 104 4.26 23.93 -23.86
N ARG A 105 3.85 24.98 -23.12
CA ARG A 105 2.51 25.57 -23.19
C ARG A 105 2.64 27.09 -23.23
N ASP A 106 2.11 27.72 -24.30
CA ASP A 106 2.06 29.19 -24.44
C ASP A 106 3.42 29.89 -24.20
N GLU A 107 4.52 29.39 -24.82
CA GLU A 107 5.91 29.86 -24.64
C GLU A 107 6.52 29.58 -23.23
N ILE A 108 5.78 28.94 -22.31
CA ILE A 108 6.27 28.56 -21.00
C ILE A 108 6.57 27.06 -21.01
N LEU A 109 7.83 26.70 -20.75
CA LEU A 109 8.24 25.32 -20.48
C LEU A 109 7.94 24.99 -19.02
N LYS A 110 7.27 23.88 -18.79
CA LYS A 110 7.04 23.32 -17.46
C LYS A 110 7.50 21.89 -17.41
N ASP A 111 8.14 21.55 -16.29
CA ASP A 111 8.59 20.21 -16.04
C ASP A 111 7.60 19.47 -15.15
N TYR A 112 7.39 18.20 -15.49
CA TYR A 112 6.51 17.27 -14.77
C TYR A 112 7.29 15.99 -14.54
N LYS A 113 7.20 15.47 -13.32
CA LYS A 113 7.75 14.17 -12.96
C LYS A 113 6.59 13.19 -12.89
N GLU A 114 6.54 12.22 -13.80
CA GLU A 114 5.40 11.32 -13.96
C GLU A 114 5.86 9.86 -14.11
N PRO A 115 5.11 8.89 -13.56
CA PRO A 115 5.43 7.47 -13.68
C PRO A 115 5.23 6.97 -15.11
N VAL A 116 6.18 6.19 -15.58
CA VAL A 116 6.17 5.55 -16.91
C VAL A 116 6.26 4.04 -16.75
N ILE A 117 5.49 3.32 -17.55
CA ILE A 117 5.50 1.87 -17.66
C ILE A 117 5.64 1.51 -19.13
N THR A 118 6.64 0.70 -19.47
CA THR A 118 6.72 0.13 -20.82
C THR A 118 6.05 -1.23 -20.87
N CYS A 119 5.30 -1.49 -21.94
CA CYS A 119 4.53 -2.72 -22.09
C CYS A 119 4.38 -3.13 -23.56
N THR A 120 4.02 -4.39 -23.79
CA THR A 120 3.56 -4.83 -25.11
C THR A 120 2.10 -4.40 -25.35
N PRO A 121 1.68 -4.17 -26.61
CA PRO A 121 0.34 -3.68 -26.94
C PRO A 121 -0.81 -4.55 -26.43
N GLY A 122 -0.59 -5.85 -26.24
CA GLY A 122 -1.59 -6.79 -25.69
C GLY A 122 -2.17 -6.39 -24.33
N ILE A 123 -1.56 -5.41 -23.63
CA ILE A 123 -2.05 -4.93 -22.34
C ILE A 123 -3.50 -4.42 -22.42
N VAL A 124 -3.87 -3.72 -23.49
CA VAL A 124 -5.22 -3.15 -23.66
C VAL A 124 -6.25 -4.20 -24.06
N SER A 125 -5.81 -5.34 -24.58
CA SER A 125 -6.68 -6.49 -24.91
C SER A 125 -6.96 -7.38 -23.69
N ILE A 126 -6.01 -7.44 -22.75
CA ILE A 126 -6.08 -8.25 -21.53
C ILE A 126 -6.81 -7.49 -20.42
N PHE A 127 -6.42 -6.23 -20.19
CA PHE A 127 -6.96 -5.39 -19.14
C PHE A 127 -7.97 -4.37 -19.69
N ASP A 128 -8.99 -4.04 -18.90
CA ASP A 128 -10.07 -3.15 -19.33
C ASP A 128 -9.65 -1.68 -19.21
N PHE A 129 -8.93 -1.17 -20.21
CA PHE A 129 -8.69 0.25 -20.36
C PHE A 129 -9.95 0.95 -20.89
N GLN A 130 -10.52 1.87 -20.12
CA GLN A 130 -11.65 2.68 -20.57
C GLN A 130 -11.15 3.91 -21.29
N LEU A 131 -11.31 3.95 -22.62
CA LEU A 131 -10.89 5.09 -23.44
C LEU A 131 -11.74 6.33 -23.14
N VAL A 132 -11.09 7.48 -22.93
CA VAL A 132 -11.70 8.80 -22.78
C VAL A 132 -11.52 9.60 -24.08
N GLU A 133 -10.31 9.59 -24.67
CA GLU A 133 -9.97 10.34 -25.88
C GLU A 133 -8.88 9.60 -26.68
N GLY A 134 -8.88 9.71 -28.02
CA GLY A 134 -7.87 9.10 -28.89
C GLY A 134 -8.13 7.63 -29.23
N SER A 135 -7.08 6.78 -29.25
CA SER A 135 -7.16 5.33 -29.54
C SER A 135 -6.26 4.54 -28.59
N LEU A 136 -6.72 3.34 -28.18
CA LEU A 136 -5.91 2.39 -27.42
C LEU A 136 -4.86 1.69 -28.29
N ASP A 137 -5.10 1.55 -29.60
CA ASP A 137 -4.15 0.95 -30.57
C ASP A 137 -2.89 1.81 -30.77
N CYS A 138 -2.84 3.00 -30.15
CA CYS A 138 -1.64 3.85 -30.21
C CYS A 138 -0.39 3.18 -29.62
N LEU A 139 -0.53 2.16 -28.76
CA LEU A 139 0.60 1.40 -28.21
C LEU A 139 1.32 0.51 -29.24
N ASP A 140 0.73 0.29 -30.42
CA ASP A 140 1.42 -0.36 -31.54
C ASP A 140 2.52 0.51 -32.14
N ASP A 141 2.42 1.82 -31.92
CA ASP A 141 3.41 2.80 -32.36
C ASP A 141 4.39 3.10 -31.20
N PRO A 142 5.69 2.80 -31.37
CA PRO A 142 6.68 3.02 -30.32
C PRO A 142 6.82 4.48 -29.86
N GLU A 143 6.45 5.44 -30.71
CA GLU A 143 6.55 6.86 -30.42
C GLU A 143 5.32 7.40 -29.66
N LYS A 144 4.28 6.58 -29.46
CA LYS A 144 3.05 6.99 -28.82
C LYS A 144 2.91 6.45 -27.40
N CYS A 145 2.03 7.12 -26.63
CA CYS A 145 1.71 6.72 -25.27
C CYS A 145 0.23 6.92 -24.93
N LEU A 146 -0.20 6.21 -23.87
CA LEU A 146 -1.48 6.40 -23.21
C LEU A 146 -1.27 7.15 -21.89
N LEU A 147 -2.09 8.17 -21.63
CA LEU A 147 -2.10 8.93 -20.38
C LEU A 147 -3.35 8.63 -19.56
N PRO A 148 -3.28 8.58 -18.22
CA PRO A 148 -4.47 8.60 -17.38
C PRO A 148 -5.16 9.98 -17.43
N GLU A 149 -6.48 9.99 -17.29
CA GLU A 149 -7.30 11.21 -17.37
C GLU A 149 -6.86 12.28 -16.37
N SER A 150 -6.56 11.89 -15.13
CA SER A 150 -6.08 12.82 -14.09
C SER A 150 -4.77 13.51 -14.49
N MET A 151 -3.84 12.76 -15.09
CA MET A 151 -2.56 13.30 -15.56
C MET A 151 -2.75 14.20 -16.78
N ALA A 152 -3.59 13.81 -17.73
CA ALA A 152 -3.92 14.64 -18.88
C ALA A 152 -4.50 16.01 -18.44
N ARG A 153 -5.41 16.01 -17.46
CA ARG A 153 -5.95 17.25 -16.86
C ARG A 153 -4.90 18.05 -16.09
N LYS A 154 -4.03 17.39 -15.33
CA LYS A 154 -2.94 18.03 -14.58
C LYS A 154 -1.99 18.79 -15.50
N ILE A 155 -1.65 18.19 -16.63
CA ILE A 155 -0.65 18.70 -17.57
C ILE A 155 -1.27 19.70 -18.55
N PHE A 156 -2.39 19.34 -19.20
CA PHE A 156 -2.98 20.09 -20.31
C PHE A 156 -4.24 20.89 -19.92
N GLY A 157 -4.76 20.71 -18.70
CA GLY A 157 -6.01 21.33 -18.23
C GLY A 157 -7.22 20.79 -19.01
N GLU A 158 -8.06 21.70 -19.52
CA GLU A 158 -9.27 21.34 -20.30
C GLU A 158 -8.99 21.19 -21.81
N SER A 159 -7.75 21.38 -22.27
CA SER A 159 -7.40 21.20 -23.68
C SER A 159 -7.11 19.74 -24.00
N SER A 160 -7.45 19.30 -25.24
CA SER A 160 -7.12 17.94 -25.68
C SER A 160 -5.64 17.64 -25.52
N ALA A 161 -5.34 16.46 -24.97
CA ALA A 161 -3.97 15.96 -24.85
C ALA A 161 -3.47 15.27 -26.13
N ILE A 162 -4.39 14.86 -27.02
CA ILE A 162 -4.04 14.06 -28.21
C ILE A 162 -3.12 14.82 -29.16
N GLY A 163 -2.08 14.14 -29.62
CA GLY A 163 -1.07 14.70 -30.53
C GLY A 163 -0.08 15.65 -29.86
N LYS A 164 -0.18 15.88 -28.54
CA LYS A 164 0.81 16.65 -27.79
C LYS A 164 2.06 15.81 -27.52
N GLU A 165 3.21 16.46 -27.56
CA GLU A 165 4.51 15.85 -27.33
C GLU A 165 4.93 16.02 -25.87
N LEU A 166 5.44 14.94 -25.28
CA LEU A 166 6.08 14.88 -23.96
C LEU A 166 7.57 14.68 -24.21
N LEU A 167 8.37 15.70 -23.99
CA LEU A 167 9.82 15.62 -24.18
C LEU A 167 10.47 15.15 -22.86
N ALA A 168 11.01 13.94 -22.85
CA ALA A 168 11.72 13.41 -21.68
C ALA A 168 13.14 13.99 -21.61
N GLU A 169 13.59 14.32 -20.41
CA GLU A 169 14.99 14.72 -20.17
C GLU A 169 15.96 13.53 -20.34
N GLU A 170 15.48 12.32 -20.06
CA GLU A 170 16.26 11.09 -20.15
C GLU A 170 15.71 10.12 -21.20
N GLU A 171 16.54 9.19 -21.64
CA GLU A 171 16.13 8.11 -22.53
C GLU A 171 15.17 7.16 -21.81
N ILE A 172 13.96 7.01 -22.34
CA ILE A 172 12.94 6.13 -21.74
C ILE A 172 13.24 4.68 -22.16
N TRP A 173 14.08 4.00 -21.41
CA TRP A 173 14.47 2.59 -21.62
C TRP A 173 14.83 2.22 -23.08
N SER A 174 15.31 3.21 -23.85
CA SER A 174 15.75 3.09 -25.23
C SER A 174 16.84 4.12 -25.48
N LYS A 175 17.91 3.74 -26.18
CA LYS A 175 19.02 4.65 -26.51
C LYS A 175 18.62 5.82 -27.42
N GLU A 176 17.44 5.76 -28.02
CA GLU A 176 17.01 6.72 -29.05
C GLU A 176 15.75 7.49 -28.68
N ARG A 177 14.98 7.05 -27.67
CA ARG A 177 13.68 7.64 -27.40
C ARG A 177 13.76 8.70 -26.30
N LYS A 178 13.53 9.95 -26.68
CA LYS A 178 13.42 11.10 -25.77
C LYS A 178 12.08 11.82 -25.85
N SER A 179 11.19 11.45 -26.75
CA SER A 179 9.86 12.05 -26.83
C SER A 179 8.79 11.00 -27.00
N LEU A 180 7.60 11.31 -26.49
CA LEU A 180 6.39 10.52 -26.63
C LEU A 180 5.26 11.42 -27.09
N VAL A 181 4.49 10.97 -28.08
CA VAL A 181 3.28 11.65 -28.54
C VAL A 181 2.06 11.02 -27.88
N VAL A 182 1.20 11.83 -27.30
CA VAL A 182 -0.03 11.33 -26.68
C VAL A 182 -0.97 10.80 -27.75
N GLY A 183 -1.18 9.51 -27.80
CA GLY A 183 -2.07 8.82 -28.75
C GLY A 183 -3.45 8.52 -28.18
N GLY A 184 -3.58 8.42 -26.85
CA GLY A 184 -4.84 8.18 -26.19
C GLY A 184 -4.83 8.60 -24.72
N VAL A 185 -6.03 8.85 -24.19
CA VAL A 185 -6.27 9.13 -22.79
C VAL A 185 -7.22 8.07 -22.26
N TYR A 186 -6.85 7.41 -21.17
CA TYR A 186 -7.67 6.40 -20.52
C TYR A 186 -8.18 6.91 -19.16
N LYS A 187 -9.34 6.41 -18.74
CA LYS A 187 -9.92 6.72 -17.43
C LYS A 187 -9.07 6.09 -16.34
N ASP A 188 -8.81 6.84 -15.27
CA ASP A 188 -8.01 6.37 -14.14
C ASP A 188 -8.51 5.04 -13.58
N PHE A 189 -7.58 4.13 -13.35
CA PHE A 189 -7.85 2.91 -12.61
C PHE A 189 -8.10 3.23 -11.14
N PRO A 190 -9.03 2.51 -10.49
CA PRO A 190 -9.19 2.60 -9.04
C PRO A 190 -7.98 2.01 -8.32
N GLU A 191 -7.82 2.32 -7.05
CA GLU A 191 -6.67 1.87 -6.25
C GLU A 191 -6.61 0.35 -6.05
N ASN A 192 -7.74 -0.36 -6.17
CA ASN A 192 -7.85 -1.80 -5.98
C ASN A 192 -7.57 -2.63 -7.25
N THR A 193 -6.52 -2.28 -7.97
CA THR A 193 -5.95 -3.07 -9.08
C THR A 193 -4.44 -3.05 -9.05
N GLN A 194 -3.81 -4.06 -9.67
CA GLN A 194 -2.35 -4.12 -9.86
C GLN A 194 -1.85 -3.05 -10.82
N LEU A 195 -2.69 -2.61 -11.77
CA LEU A 195 -2.31 -1.56 -12.70
C LEU A 195 -2.22 -0.20 -11.99
N ASN A 196 -1.20 0.55 -12.34
CA ASN A 196 -0.98 1.91 -11.84
C ASN A 196 -1.45 2.94 -12.86
N ASN A 197 -1.90 4.11 -12.38
CA ASN A 197 -2.15 5.27 -13.22
C ASN A 197 -0.81 5.89 -13.62
N ALA A 198 -0.31 5.49 -14.79
CA ALA A 198 1.01 5.84 -15.32
C ALA A 198 0.92 6.13 -16.82
N ILE A 199 1.97 6.68 -17.39
CA ILE A 199 2.13 6.78 -18.83
C ILE A 199 2.51 5.39 -19.36
N TYR A 200 1.63 4.77 -20.15
CA TYR A 200 1.93 3.49 -20.81
C TYR A 200 2.50 3.74 -22.19
N THR A 201 3.63 3.11 -22.51
CA THR A 201 4.29 3.22 -23.81
C THR A 201 4.85 1.86 -24.26
N SER A 202 5.13 1.72 -25.54
CA SER A 202 5.56 0.46 -26.13
C SER A 202 6.93 0.00 -25.63
N LEU A 203 7.06 -1.32 -25.41
CA LEU A 203 8.31 -2.01 -25.06
C LEU A 203 9.20 -2.28 -26.28
N SER A 204 8.73 -2.07 -27.50
CA SER A 204 9.33 -2.55 -28.76
C SER A 204 10.75 -2.05 -29.07
N SER A 205 11.22 -1.00 -28.42
CA SER A 205 12.56 -0.42 -28.63
C SER A 205 13.49 -0.54 -27.43
N THR A 206 13.23 -1.49 -26.57
CA THR A 206 14.02 -1.68 -25.34
C THR A 206 15.37 -2.35 -25.64
N TYR A 207 16.45 -1.90 -24.98
CA TYR A 207 17.79 -2.47 -25.14
C TYR A 207 17.94 -3.88 -24.52
N CYS A 208 16.93 -4.37 -23.78
CA CYS A 208 16.91 -5.69 -23.14
C CYS A 208 16.27 -6.79 -23.99
N MET A 209 16.00 -6.58 -25.28
CA MET A 209 15.28 -7.56 -26.13
C MET A 209 15.97 -8.94 -26.18
N ASP A 210 17.30 -8.99 -26.21
CA ASP A 210 18.09 -10.23 -26.26
C ASP A 210 18.85 -10.51 -24.94
N ASP A 211 18.52 -9.80 -23.87
CA ASP A 211 19.19 -9.92 -22.58
C ASP A 211 18.58 -11.06 -21.76
N TRP A 212 19.35 -12.11 -21.51
CA TRP A 212 18.96 -13.29 -20.71
C TRP A 212 19.30 -13.15 -19.22
N ASP A 213 19.78 -11.99 -18.78
CA ASP A 213 20.22 -11.74 -17.41
C ASP A 213 19.30 -10.81 -16.62
N ASN A 214 18.40 -10.12 -17.29
CA ASN A 214 17.63 -9.03 -16.73
C ASN A 214 16.21 -9.47 -16.29
N TRP A 215 16.02 -9.72 -14.98
CA TRP A 215 14.80 -10.21 -14.35
C TRP A 215 13.88 -9.08 -13.91
N ILE A 216 13.34 -8.30 -14.84
CA ILE A 216 12.55 -7.11 -14.52
C ILE A 216 11.14 -7.12 -15.12
N PHE A 217 10.79 -8.09 -15.93
CA PHE A 217 9.54 -8.09 -16.68
C PHE A 217 8.46 -8.90 -15.98
N LEU A 218 7.24 -8.40 -15.97
CA LEU A 218 6.03 -9.13 -15.58
C LEU A 218 5.32 -9.62 -16.83
N CYS A 219 4.96 -10.88 -16.88
CA CYS A 219 4.24 -11.47 -18.01
C CYS A 219 2.84 -11.88 -17.56
N TYR A 220 1.82 -11.35 -18.24
CA TYR A 220 0.43 -11.74 -18.06
C TYR A 220 -0.09 -12.39 -19.35
N VAL A 221 -0.89 -13.43 -19.19
CA VAL A 221 -1.51 -14.18 -20.29
C VAL A 221 -3.02 -14.30 -20.06
N LEU A 222 -3.77 -14.22 -21.15
CA LEU A 222 -5.21 -14.48 -21.16
C LEU A 222 -5.42 -15.89 -21.70
N LEU A 223 -6.04 -16.76 -20.90
CA LEU A 223 -6.34 -18.13 -21.29
C LEU A 223 -7.77 -18.25 -21.85
N ASP A 224 -7.96 -19.10 -22.84
CA ASP A 224 -9.29 -19.49 -23.33
C ASP A 224 -10.02 -20.40 -22.33
N ASP A 225 -9.27 -21.28 -21.65
CA ASP A 225 -9.76 -22.20 -20.63
C ASP A 225 -8.85 -22.19 -19.40
N PRO A 226 -9.29 -21.61 -18.26
CA PRO A 226 -8.56 -21.60 -17.00
C PRO A 226 -8.11 -22.98 -16.49
N SER A 227 -8.80 -24.06 -16.89
CA SER A 227 -8.46 -25.43 -16.47
C SER A 227 -7.15 -25.94 -17.07
N GLN A 228 -6.70 -25.34 -18.19
CA GLN A 228 -5.48 -25.75 -18.91
C GLN A 228 -4.18 -25.18 -18.32
N LYS A 229 -4.25 -24.31 -17.31
CA LYS A 229 -3.07 -23.59 -16.75
C LYS A 229 -1.91 -24.52 -16.38
N ASP A 230 -2.21 -25.64 -15.70
CA ASP A 230 -1.18 -26.58 -15.24
C ASP A 230 -0.62 -27.43 -16.39
N LEU A 231 -1.44 -27.71 -17.40
CA LEU A 231 -1.02 -28.41 -18.61
C LEU A 231 -0.07 -27.52 -19.44
N ILE A 232 -0.40 -26.24 -19.63
CA ILE A 232 0.45 -25.28 -20.34
C ILE A 232 1.82 -25.19 -19.67
N CYS A 233 1.86 -25.00 -18.35
CA CYS A 233 3.11 -24.94 -17.59
C CYS A 233 3.91 -26.24 -17.71
N SER A 234 3.27 -27.41 -17.60
CA SER A 234 3.97 -28.70 -17.67
C SER A 234 4.54 -28.98 -19.07
N GLN A 235 3.79 -28.64 -20.13
CA GLN A 235 4.27 -28.76 -21.51
C GLN A 235 5.44 -27.82 -21.79
N PHE A 236 5.36 -26.57 -21.36
CA PHE A 236 6.45 -25.62 -21.50
C PHE A 236 7.69 -26.07 -20.72
N ASN A 237 7.53 -26.49 -19.47
CA ASN A 237 8.65 -26.97 -18.63
C ASN A 237 9.35 -28.22 -19.24
N GLN A 238 8.66 -29.04 -20.04
CA GLN A 238 9.25 -30.18 -20.74
C GLN A 238 9.93 -29.78 -22.05
N ALA A 239 9.38 -28.80 -22.77
CA ALA A 239 9.83 -28.40 -24.09
C ALA A 239 10.97 -27.38 -24.08
N PHE A 240 10.98 -26.46 -23.09
CA PHE A 240 11.94 -25.36 -23.03
C PHE A 240 13.33 -25.88 -22.58
N PRO A 241 14.43 -25.47 -23.24
CA PRO A 241 15.77 -25.97 -22.98
C PRO A 241 16.43 -25.28 -21.79
N PHE A 242 15.89 -25.39 -20.59
CA PHE A 242 16.37 -24.74 -19.37
C PHE A 242 17.88 -24.95 -19.11
N LYS A 243 18.40 -26.12 -19.45
CA LYS A 243 19.83 -26.47 -19.23
C LYS A 243 20.81 -25.62 -20.05
N GLN A 244 20.34 -24.97 -21.10
CA GLN A 244 21.19 -24.09 -21.94
C GLN A 244 21.43 -22.73 -21.27
N TYR A 245 20.59 -22.36 -20.29
CA TYR A 245 20.64 -21.08 -19.61
C TYR A 245 20.97 -21.29 -18.14
N GLU A 246 22.15 -20.88 -17.71
CA GLU A 246 22.68 -21.13 -16.37
C GLU A 246 21.70 -20.70 -15.25
N ARG A 247 21.07 -19.55 -15.42
CA ARG A 247 20.12 -18.99 -14.43
C ARG A 247 18.73 -19.61 -14.44
N LEU A 248 18.41 -20.47 -15.41
CA LEU A 248 17.09 -21.09 -15.55
C LEU A 248 17.09 -22.59 -15.21
N GLN A 249 18.23 -23.19 -14.88
CA GLN A 249 18.38 -24.65 -14.76
C GLN A 249 17.42 -25.31 -13.75
N GLU A 250 17.11 -24.63 -12.64
CA GLU A 250 16.21 -25.12 -11.59
C GLU A 250 14.81 -24.48 -11.62
N VAL A 251 14.56 -23.61 -12.61
CA VAL A 251 13.32 -22.85 -12.69
C VAL A 251 12.20 -23.71 -13.28
N GLN A 252 11.03 -23.61 -12.69
CA GLN A 252 9.76 -24.09 -13.23
C GLN A 252 8.79 -22.94 -13.38
N THR A 253 7.92 -23.02 -14.36
CA THR A 253 6.86 -22.02 -14.57
C THR A 253 5.62 -22.37 -13.80
N ARG A 254 4.93 -21.34 -13.32
CA ARG A 254 3.62 -21.42 -12.68
C ARG A 254 2.75 -20.26 -13.13
N LEU A 255 1.49 -20.56 -13.42
CA LEU A 255 0.47 -19.54 -13.71
C LEU A 255 -0.37 -19.26 -12.46
N VAL A 256 -0.44 -17.99 -12.09
CA VAL A 256 -1.18 -17.50 -10.93
C VAL A 256 -2.32 -16.61 -11.40
N ASN A 257 -3.55 -16.90 -10.98
CA ASN A 257 -4.70 -16.08 -11.36
C ASN A 257 -4.57 -14.64 -10.82
N LEU A 258 -4.97 -13.67 -11.62
CA LEU A 258 -4.90 -12.25 -11.29
C LEU A 258 -5.57 -11.92 -9.95
N CYS A 259 -6.74 -12.52 -9.67
CA CYS A 259 -7.49 -12.29 -8.44
C CYS A 259 -6.82 -12.84 -7.18
N ASP A 260 -5.86 -13.77 -7.31
CA ASP A 260 -5.16 -14.38 -6.18
C ASP A 260 -3.86 -13.65 -5.84
N ILE A 261 -3.31 -12.86 -6.76
CA ILE A 261 -2.00 -12.19 -6.62
C ILE A 261 -1.95 -11.29 -5.38
N TYR A 262 -3.00 -10.52 -5.13
CA TYR A 262 -3.02 -9.53 -4.04
C TYR A 262 -2.76 -10.14 -2.65
N TYR A 263 -3.25 -11.36 -2.41
CA TYR A 263 -3.10 -12.06 -1.13
C TYR A 263 -1.96 -13.10 -1.11
N MET A 264 -1.12 -13.13 -2.14
CA MET A 264 0.07 -13.99 -2.15
C MET A 264 1.18 -13.37 -1.29
N ASN A 265 1.42 -13.97 -0.11
CA ASN A 265 2.45 -13.50 0.83
C ASN A 265 3.79 -14.25 0.69
N ASP A 266 3.82 -15.37 -0.06
CA ASP A 266 4.97 -16.27 -0.13
C ASP A 266 5.98 -15.91 -1.23
N MET A 267 5.83 -14.75 -1.82
CA MET A 267 6.70 -14.30 -2.92
C MET A 267 7.84 -13.44 -2.41
N ASN A 268 9.01 -13.61 -3.00
CA ASN A 268 10.06 -12.60 -2.91
C ASN A 268 9.47 -11.28 -3.39
N SER A 269 9.31 -10.33 -2.46
CA SER A 269 8.54 -9.12 -2.67
C SER A 269 9.12 -8.30 -3.81
N VAL A 270 8.38 -8.23 -4.90
CA VAL A 270 8.64 -7.28 -5.97
C VAL A 270 7.89 -6.01 -5.64
N THR A 271 8.58 -4.94 -5.55
CA THR A 271 8.13 -3.65 -5.03
C THR A 271 6.93 -3.05 -5.77
N TYR A 272 6.78 -3.39 -7.03
CA TYR A 272 5.72 -2.85 -7.90
C TYR A 272 4.42 -3.66 -7.87
N ILE A 273 4.37 -4.75 -7.09
CA ILE A 273 3.16 -5.56 -6.92
C ILE A 273 2.46 -5.13 -5.63
N LYS A 274 1.22 -4.68 -5.78
CA LYS A 274 0.38 -4.36 -4.63
C LYS A 274 -0.02 -5.66 -3.94
N SER A 275 0.20 -5.75 -2.65
CA SER A 275 -0.10 -6.93 -1.83
C SER A 275 -0.86 -6.56 -0.56
N GLY A 276 -1.71 -7.45 -0.10
CA GLY A 276 -2.46 -7.34 1.14
C GLY A 276 -2.33 -8.58 2.01
N ASN A 277 -2.73 -8.48 3.25
CA ASN A 277 -2.71 -9.59 4.20
C ASN A 277 -4.13 -10.03 4.54
N LYS A 278 -4.58 -11.14 3.93
CA LYS A 278 -5.92 -11.68 4.12
C LYS A 278 -6.26 -11.92 5.60
N ARG A 279 -5.30 -12.44 6.38
CA ARG A 279 -5.52 -12.69 7.82
C ARG A 279 -5.75 -11.39 8.58
N GLN A 280 -5.00 -10.35 8.26
CA GLN A 280 -5.16 -9.03 8.89
C GLN A 280 -6.52 -8.42 8.53
N THR A 281 -6.93 -8.48 7.26
CA THR A 281 -8.23 -8.01 6.77
C THR A 281 -9.37 -8.73 7.48
N ASP A 282 -9.33 -10.07 7.57
CA ASP A 282 -10.35 -10.87 8.24
C ASP A 282 -10.40 -10.60 9.76
N LEU A 283 -9.27 -10.37 10.41
CA LEU A 283 -9.19 -9.98 11.83
C LEU A 283 -9.81 -8.61 12.08
N LEU A 284 -9.51 -7.61 11.26
CA LEU A 284 -10.09 -6.26 11.37
C LEU A 284 -11.59 -6.29 11.15
N PHE A 285 -12.07 -7.04 10.16
CA PHE A 285 -13.51 -7.20 9.91
C PHE A 285 -14.21 -7.88 11.09
N SER A 286 -13.61 -8.94 11.65
CA SER A 286 -14.14 -9.63 12.82
C SER A 286 -14.17 -8.73 14.06
N ALA A 287 -13.14 -7.92 14.28
CA ALA A 287 -13.09 -6.95 15.37
C ALA A 287 -14.17 -5.88 15.23
N SER A 288 -14.40 -5.34 14.01
CA SER A 288 -15.47 -4.37 13.77
C SER A 288 -16.85 -4.94 14.06
N PHE A 289 -17.10 -6.20 13.70
CA PHE A 289 -18.33 -6.91 14.04
C PHE A 289 -18.52 -7.04 15.55
N LEU A 290 -17.46 -7.35 16.31
CA LEU A 290 -17.51 -7.42 17.78
C LEU A 290 -17.85 -6.06 18.41
N VAL A 291 -17.36 -4.96 17.85
CA VAL A 291 -17.70 -3.60 18.30
C VAL A 291 -19.20 -3.32 18.12
N VAL A 292 -19.78 -3.68 16.97
CA VAL A 292 -21.24 -3.57 16.75
C VAL A 292 -22.00 -4.43 17.74
N LEU A 293 -21.55 -5.67 18.02
CA LEU A 293 -22.18 -6.55 18.99
C LEU A 293 -22.19 -5.94 20.39
N ILE A 294 -21.08 -5.33 20.82
CA ILE A 294 -21.01 -4.62 22.11
C ILE A 294 -22.00 -3.44 22.13
N ALA A 295 -22.08 -2.66 21.06
CA ALA A 295 -23.02 -1.54 20.97
C ALA A 295 -24.48 -2.00 21.05
N VAL A 296 -24.82 -3.13 20.41
CA VAL A 296 -26.14 -3.76 20.52
C VAL A 296 -26.44 -4.22 21.95
N ILE A 297 -25.48 -4.86 22.61
CA ILE A 297 -25.60 -5.29 24.02
C ILE A 297 -25.81 -4.07 24.93
N ASN A 298 -25.06 -3.00 24.72
CA ASN A 298 -25.25 -1.73 25.43
C ASN A 298 -26.66 -1.17 25.24
N PHE A 299 -27.16 -1.22 24.01
CA PHE A 299 -28.50 -0.78 23.70
C PHE A 299 -29.58 -1.65 24.37
N ILE A 300 -29.40 -2.99 24.41
CA ILE A 300 -30.28 -3.90 25.18
C ILE A 300 -30.26 -3.53 26.66
N ASN A 301 -29.09 -3.38 27.27
CA ASN A 301 -28.92 -3.04 28.68
C ASN A 301 -29.60 -1.71 29.03
N PHE A 302 -29.47 -0.71 28.17
CA PHE A 302 -30.15 0.58 28.32
C PHE A 302 -31.67 0.44 28.23
N THR A 303 -32.18 -0.24 27.19
CA THR A 303 -33.61 -0.45 27.00
C THR A 303 -34.22 -1.20 28.19
N MET A 304 -33.49 -2.20 28.71
CA MET A 304 -33.87 -2.94 29.93
C MET A 304 -33.91 -2.06 31.19
N ALA A 305 -32.98 -1.11 31.32
CA ALA A 305 -32.98 -0.16 32.43
C ALA A 305 -34.20 0.78 32.42
N LEU A 306 -34.80 1.04 31.23
CA LEU A 306 -36.02 1.83 31.11
C LEU A 306 -37.31 1.05 31.31
N VAL A 307 -37.25 -0.29 31.32
CA VAL A 307 -38.44 -1.14 31.47
C VAL A 307 -39.24 -0.83 32.75
N PRO A 308 -38.63 -0.68 33.96
CA PRO A 308 -39.38 -0.37 35.18
C PRO A 308 -40.24 0.88 35.07
N ALA A 309 -39.71 1.94 34.47
CA ALA A 309 -40.46 3.20 34.24
C ALA A 309 -41.64 3.03 33.28
N ARG A 310 -41.52 2.07 32.34
CA ARG A 310 -42.54 1.81 31.29
C ARG A 310 -43.60 0.80 31.68
N ILE A 311 -43.32 -0.06 32.66
CA ILE A 311 -44.20 -1.15 33.09
C ILE A 311 -45.60 -0.62 33.45
N LYS A 312 -45.69 0.48 34.20
CA LYS A 312 -46.97 1.09 34.61
C LYS A 312 -47.80 1.49 33.37
N SER A 313 -47.23 2.17 32.43
CA SER A 313 -47.88 2.60 31.17
C SER A 313 -48.32 1.39 30.31
N ILE A 314 -47.48 0.35 30.20
CA ILE A 314 -47.81 -0.85 29.44
C ILE A 314 -48.98 -1.61 30.07
N ASN A 315 -49.02 -1.75 31.40
CA ASN A 315 -50.09 -2.47 32.07
C ASN A 315 -51.42 -1.69 32.05
N ILE A 316 -51.40 -0.35 32.14
CA ILE A 316 -52.61 0.47 31.95
C ILE A 316 -53.20 0.22 30.54
N ARG A 317 -52.37 0.20 29.50
CA ARG A 317 -52.82 -0.09 28.14
C ARG A 317 -53.37 -1.52 27.97
N LYS A 318 -52.80 -2.50 28.65
CA LYS A 318 -53.33 -3.88 28.71
C LYS A 318 -54.71 -3.92 29.33
N ILE A 319 -54.92 -3.20 30.45
CA ILE A 319 -56.21 -3.11 31.14
C ILE A 319 -57.25 -2.44 30.23
N LEU A 320 -56.85 -1.45 29.43
CA LEU A 320 -57.67 -0.77 28.44
C LEU A 320 -57.95 -1.57 27.16
N GLY A 321 -57.45 -2.84 27.08
CA GLY A 321 -57.72 -3.77 25.98
C GLY A 321 -56.69 -3.83 24.87
N ASP A 322 -55.54 -3.15 24.97
CA ASP A 322 -54.47 -3.29 23.97
C ASP A 322 -53.89 -4.72 23.94
N SER A 323 -53.75 -5.31 22.76
CA SER A 323 -53.15 -6.64 22.60
C SER A 323 -51.65 -6.64 22.87
N VAL A 324 -51.17 -7.73 23.51
CA VAL A 324 -49.73 -7.91 23.80
C VAL A 324 -48.86 -7.83 22.55
N ARG A 325 -49.36 -8.36 21.40
CA ARG A 325 -48.67 -8.28 20.14
C ARG A 325 -48.45 -6.83 19.67
N ARG A 326 -49.48 -6.00 19.81
CA ARG A 326 -49.43 -4.58 19.44
C ARG A 326 -48.47 -3.79 20.34
N LEU A 327 -48.44 -4.08 21.64
CA LEU A 327 -47.53 -3.43 22.59
C LEU A 327 -46.08 -3.82 22.32
N ARG A 328 -45.79 -5.11 22.00
CA ARG A 328 -44.47 -5.58 21.58
C ARG A 328 -44.01 -4.90 20.29
N GLY A 329 -44.87 -4.80 19.30
CA GLY A 329 -44.59 -4.13 18.03
C GLY A 329 -44.23 -2.65 18.23
N PHE A 330 -44.87 -1.95 19.18
CA PHE A 330 -44.52 -0.56 19.52
C PHE A 330 -43.10 -0.43 20.09
N LEU A 331 -42.73 -1.32 21.02
CA LEU A 331 -41.39 -1.29 21.63
C LEU A 331 -40.31 -1.69 20.63
N TRP A 332 -40.60 -2.65 19.76
CA TRP A 332 -39.68 -3.03 18.67
C TRP A 332 -39.47 -1.89 17.68
N LEU A 333 -40.55 -1.24 17.26
CA LEU A 333 -40.48 -0.15 16.30
C LEU A 333 -39.68 1.04 16.85
N GLU A 334 -39.80 1.31 18.17
CA GLU A 334 -39.01 2.34 18.83
C GLU A 334 -37.51 2.03 18.76
N SER A 335 -37.09 0.80 19.13
CA SER A 335 -35.69 0.35 19.05
C SER A 335 -35.16 0.37 17.61
N PHE A 336 -35.99 0.00 16.67
CA PHE A 336 -35.71 0.04 15.26
C PHE A 336 -35.45 1.47 14.75
N LEU A 337 -36.27 2.44 15.18
CA LEU A 337 -36.07 3.85 14.84
C LEU A 337 -34.76 4.41 15.43
N PHE A 338 -34.39 3.99 16.65
CA PHE A 338 -33.10 4.37 17.23
C PHE A 338 -31.92 3.84 16.39
N ALA A 339 -31.96 2.57 15.98
CA ALA A 339 -30.91 1.98 15.17
C ALA A 339 -30.81 2.64 13.78
N LEU A 340 -31.96 2.88 13.12
CA LEU A 340 -31.97 3.56 11.82
C LEU A 340 -31.48 5.01 11.90
N LEU A 341 -31.87 5.75 12.94
CA LEU A 341 -31.38 7.12 13.15
C LEU A 341 -29.86 7.12 13.36
N SER A 342 -29.36 6.20 14.17
CA SER A 342 -27.93 6.07 14.39
C SER A 342 -27.17 5.70 13.11
N TYR A 343 -27.74 4.82 12.30
CA TYR A 343 -27.16 4.45 11.01
C TYR A 343 -27.16 5.62 10.02
N ALA A 344 -28.25 6.38 9.95
CA ALA A 344 -28.31 7.57 9.09
C ALA A 344 -27.27 8.64 9.49
N ILE A 345 -27.04 8.83 10.79
CA ILE A 345 -25.98 9.71 11.29
C ILE A 345 -24.59 9.17 10.94
N SER A 346 -24.38 7.86 11.06
CA SER A 346 -23.15 7.19 10.67
C SER A 346 -22.82 7.42 9.19
N LEU A 347 -23.80 7.25 8.30
CA LEU A 347 -23.63 7.54 6.86
C LEU A 347 -23.28 9.01 6.61
N LEU A 348 -23.92 9.92 7.32
CA LEU A 348 -23.60 11.35 7.20
C LEU A 348 -22.15 11.64 7.63
N LEU A 349 -21.67 11.02 8.70
CA LEU A 349 -20.28 11.18 9.15
C LEU A 349 -19.29 10.64 8.10
N LEU A 350 -19.59 9.49 7.48
CA LEU A 350 -18.75 8.93 6.42
C LEU A 350 -18.70 9.84 5.18
N LEU A 351 -19.83 10.40 4.77
CA LEU A 351 -19.89 11.36 3.66
C LEU A 351 -19.10 12.64 3.94
N VAL A 352 -19.17 13.16 5.18
CA VAL A 352 -18.38 14.33 5.58
C VAL A 352 -16.88 14.00 5.59
N TYR A 353 -16.52 12.83 6.07
CA TYR A 353 -15.12 12.37 6.08
C TYR A 353 -14.56 12.26 4.66
N GLU A 354 -15.31 11.66 3.73
CA GLU A 354 -14.93 11.55 2.31
C GLU A 354 -14.73 12.93 1.67
N GLY A 355 -15.67 13.86 1.90
CA GLY A 355 -15.58 15.23 1.38
C GLY A 355 -14.41 16.06 1.94
N CYS A 356 -13.94 15.76 3.17
CA CYS A 356 -12.85 16.50 3.81
C CYS A 356 -11.47 15.98 3.44
N ILE A 357 -11.31 14.68 3.21
CA ILE A 357 -10.00 14.04 3.03
C ILE A 357 -9.68 13.76 1.55
N GLY A 358 -10.72 13.81 0.67
CA GLY A 358 -10.54 13.58 -0.77
C GLY A 358 -10.09 12.15 -1.11
N GLY A 359 -10.16 11.23 -0.15
CA GLY A 359 -9.88 9.83 -0.36
C GLY A 359 -11.03 9.17 -1.08
N GLY A 360 -10.79 8.50 -2.21
CA GLY A 360 -11.79 7.81 -3.04
C GLY A 360 -12.56 6.67 -2.35
N PHE A 361 -13.13 6.96 -1.19
CA PHE A 361 -13.98 6.08 -0.40
C PHE A 361 -15.37 5.95 -1.05
N HIS A 362 -15.45 5.32 -2.22
CA HIS A 362 -16.74 5.09 -2.85
C HIS A 362 -17.45 3.93 -2.17
N MET A 363 -18.48 4.27 -1.38
CA MET A 363 -19.35 3.27 -0.76
C MET A 363 -20.08 2.49 -1.85
N LYS A 364 -19.65 1.25 -2.11
CA LYS A 364 -20.36 0.34 -3.00
C LYS A 364 -21.72 -0.04 -2.41
N GLY A 365 -22.71 -0.26 -3.27
CA GLY A 365 -24.07 -0.64 -2.84
C GLY A 365 -24.09 -1.84 -1.87
N ILE A 366 -23.19 -2.82 -2.04
CA ILE A 366 -23.10 -4.00 -1.17
C ILE A 366 -22.77 -3.64 0.28
N VAL A 367 -21.89 -2.66 0.51
CA VAL A 367 -21.54 -2.19 1.87
C VAL A 367 -22.71 -1.43 2.48
N PHE A 368 -23.33 -0.54 1.71
CA PHE A 368 -24.53 0.21 2.15
C PHE A 368 -25.65 -0.74 2.60
N PHE A 369 -26.01 -1.73 1.78
CA PHE A 369 -27.07 -2.69 2.12
C PHE A 369 -26.64 -3.62 3.26
N GLY A 370 -25.36 -3.98 3.35
CA GLY A 370 -24.78 -4.76 4.46
C GLY A 370 -24.90 -4.00 5.80
N GLY A 371 -24.49 -2.74 5.85
CA GLY A 371 -24.60 -1.87 7.03
C GLY A 371 -26.07 -1.62 7.41
N LEU A 372 -26.93 -1.36 6.43
CA LEU A 372 -28.37 -1.25 6.66
C LEU A 372 -28.96 -2.53 7.27
N PHE A 373 -28.61 -3.70 6.72
CA PHE A 373 -29.03 -4.99 7.28
C PHE A 373 -28.55 -5.18 8.72
N MET A 374 -27.31 -4.81 9.01
CA MET A 374 -26.76 -4.83 10.38
C MET A 374 -27.52 -3.91 11.33
N ALA A 375 -27.88 -2.70 10.88
CA ALA A 375 -28.68 -1.76 11.68
C ALA A 375 -30.10 -2.29 11.93
N LEU A 376 -30.72 -2.93 10.95
CA LEU A 376 -32.01 -3.58 11.09
C LEU A 376 -31.95 -4.75 12.11
N CYS A 377 -30.93 -5.60 11.99
CA CYS A 377 -30.68 -6.69 12.94
C CYS A 377 -30.43 -6.15 14.35
N ALA A 378 -29.62 -5.11 14.50
CA ALA A 378 -29.34 -4.45 15.77
C ALA A 378 -30.62 -3.92 16.43
N GLY A 379 -31.48 -3.23 15.68
CA GLY A 379 -32.75 -2.72 16.15
C GLY A 379 -33.73 -3.83 16.59
N LEU A 380 -33.79 -4.92 15.80
CA LEU A 380 -34.62 -6.08 16.12
C LEU A 380 -34.14 -6.80 17.38
N LEU A 381 -32.84 -7.11 17.49
CA LEU A 381 -32.25 -7.81 18.64
C LEU A 381 -32.35 -6.96 19.91
N ALA A 382 -32.04 -5.68 19.83
CA ALA A 382 -32.09 -4.77 20.95
C ALA A 382 -33.52 -4.52 21.46
N GLY A 383 -34.51 -4.56 20.56
CA GLY A 383 -35.93 -4.40 20.92
C GLY A 383 -36.63 -5.68 21.37
N ALA A 384 -36.20 -6.86 20.88
CA ALA A 384 -36.90 -8.13 21.08
C ALA A 384 -37.01 -8.52 22.55
N TYR A 385 -35.87 -8.62 23.23
CA TYR A 385 -35.85 -9.06 24.60
C TYR A 385 -36.54 -8.10 25.59
N PRO A 386 -36.27 -6.77 25.55
CA PRO A 386 -36.98 -5.83 26.42
C PRO A 386 -38.50 -5.79 26.17
N ALA A 387 -38.93 -5.92 24.91
CA ALA A 387 -40.34 -5.95 24.57
C ALA A 387 -41.08 -7.18 25.10
N ILE A 388 -40.47 -8.37 24.96
CA ILE A 388 -41.02 -9.59 25.51
C ILE A 388 -41.05 -9.51 27.04
N TYR A 389 -39.95 -9.06 27.65
CA TYR A 389 -39.83 -8.94 29.10
C TYR A 389 -40.85 -7.96 29.67
N ALA A 390 -40.93 -6.72 29.16
CA ALA A 390 -41.87 -5.70 29.65
C ALA A 390 -43.34 -6.11 29.54
N THR A 391 -43.66 -6.90 28.51
CA THR A 391 -45.06 -7.36 28.29
C THR A 391 -45.39 -8.67 29.04
N SER A 392 -44.43 -9.42 29.54
CA SER A 392 -44.67 -10.68 30.25
C SER A 392 -44.97 -10.49 31.74
N ILE A 393 -44.74 -9.29 32.29
CA ILE A 393 -44.96 -9.00 33.71
C ILE A 393 -46.46 -9.03 34.05
N PRO A 394 -46.90 -9.83 35.06
CA PRO A 394 -48.29 -9.91 35.45
C PRO A 394 -48.79 -8.60 36.09
N GLN A 395 -50.01 -8.22 35.78
CA GLN A 395 -50.67 -6.99 36.27
C GLN A 395 -50.70 -6.90 37.80
N ARG A 396 -50.84 -8.06 38.50
CA ARG A 396 -50.87 -8.15 39.96
C ARG A 396 -49.60 -7.61 40.64
N ILE A 397 -48.42 -7.81 40.04
CA ILE A 397 -47.14 -7.33 40.58
C ILE A 397 -47.06 -5.80 40.50
N VAL A 398 -47.66 -5.23 39.46
CA VAL A 398 -47.66 -3.76 39.22
C VAL A 398 -48.57 -3.03 40.19
N LEU A 399 -49.71 -3.64 40.59
CA LEU A 399 -50.65 -3.07 41.54
C LEU A 399 -50.07 -3.04 42.97
N ASN A 400 -49.16 -3.97 43.32
CA ASN A 400 -48.51 -4.04 44.63
C ASN A 400 -47.26 -3.13 44.78
N GLY A 401 -46.96 -2.29 43.80
CA GLY A 401 -45.95 -1.22 43.91
C GLY A 401 -44.49 -1.68 43.82
N SER A 402 -44.21 -2.99 43.60
CA SER A 402 -42.82 -3.52 43.46
C SER A 402 -42.35 -3.48 41.99
N PHE A 403 -41.64 -2.42 41.61
CA PHE A 403 -41.17 -2.17 40.21
C PHE A 403 -39.72 -2.61 39.94
N GLY A 404 -39.28 -3.75 40.46
CA GLY A 404 -37.92 -4.30 40.22
C GLY A 404 -37.85 -5.27 39.03
N LEU A 405 -36.65 -5.47 38.51
CA LEU A 405 -36.36 -6.55 37.56
C LEU A 405 -36.53 -7.90 38.29
N SER A 406 -37.15 -8.89 37.62
CA SER A 406 -37.20 -10.24 38.14
C SER A 406 -35.80 -10.84 38.30
N PRO A 407 -35.57 -11.87 39.16
CA PRO A 407 -34.26 -12.51 39.29
C PRO A 407 -33.66 -13.00 37.96
N LYS A 408 -34.53 -13.48 37.05
CA LYS A 408 -34.10 -13.89 35.69
C LYS A 408 -33.63 -12.70 34.84
N GLY A 409 -34.34 -11.57 34.89
CA GLY A 409 -33.96 -10.36 34.16
C GLY A 409 -32.67 -9.73 34.69
N LYS A 410 -32.45 -9.80 36.04
CA LYS A 410 -31.22 -9.34 36.66
C LYS A 410 -30.03 -10.20 36.24
N ARG A 411 -30.13 -11.52 36.27
CA ARG A 411 -29.09 -12.44 35.81
C ARG A 411 -28.71 -12.26 34.34
N MET A 412 -29.71 -12.11 33.47
CA MET A 412 -29.44 -11.86 32.04
C MET A 412 -28.65 -10.57 31.82
N ARG A 413 -29.04 -9.49 32.52
CA ARG A 413 -28.29 -8.23 32.46
C ARG A 413 -26.86 -8.40 32.97
N GLU A 414 -26.65 -9.09 34.07
CA GLU A 414 -25.33 -9.38 34.64
C GLU A 414 -24.45 -10.17 33.65
N CYS A 415 -25.00 -11.19 32.97
CA CYS A 415 -24.32 -11.95 31.96
C CYS A 415 -23.94 -11.09 30.75
N LEU A 416 -24.86 -10.25 30.26
CA LEU A 416 -24.59 -9.33 29.12
C LEU A 416 -23.53 -8.32 29.48
N VAL A 417 -23.56 -7.73 30.67
CA VAL A 417 -22.56 -6.78 31.16
C VAL A 417 -21.21 -7.48 31.35
N GLY A 418 -21.19 -8.70 31.93
CA GLY A 418 -19.98 -9.49 32.07
C GLY A 418 -19.33 -9.80 30.71
N PHE A 419 -20.12 -10.27 29.75
CA PHE A 419 -19.63 -10.52 28.38
C PHE A 419 -19.06 -9.25 27.76
N GLN A 420 -19.79 -8.12 27.83
CA GLN A 420 -19.34 -6.83 27.31
C GLN A 420 -18.00 -6.40 27.91
N TYR A 421 -17.83 -6.46 29.24
CA TYR A 421 -16.57 -6.11 29.89
C TYR A 421 -15.43 -7.03 29.44
N THR A 422 -15.69 -8.33 29.34
CA THR A 422 -14.69 -9.29 28.88
C THR A 422 -14.20 -8.93 27.47
N VAL A 423 -15.11 -8.73 26.52
CA VAL A 423 -14.73 -8.39 25.14
C VAL A 423 -14.05 -7.02 25.09
N SER A 424 -14.56 -6.02 25.83
CA SER A 424 -13.95 -4.69 25.88
C SER A 424 -12.51 -4.73 26.43
N ILE A 425 -12.26 -5.52 27.48
CA ILE A 425 -10.91 -5.70 28.03
C ILE A 425 -9.99 -6.36 26.99
N ILE A 426 -10.46 -7.40 26.31
CA ILE A 426 -9.69 -8.07 25.26
C ILE A 426 -9.31 -7.07 24.16
N LEU A 427 -10.27 -6.26 23.67
CA LEU A 427 -10.01 -5.26 22.64
C LEU A 427 -9.03 -4.17 23.10
N ILE A 428 -9.15 -3.70 24.35
CA ILE A 428 -8.22 -2.72 24.93
C ILE A 428 -6.80 -3.30 25.02
N VAL A 429 -6.68 -4.52 25.52
CA VAL A 429 -5.38 -5.21 25.64
C VAL A 429 -4.76 -5.38 24.24
N LEU A 430 -5.56 -5.83 23.27
CA LEU A 430 -5.10 -6.00 21.89
C LEU A 430 -4.63 -4.67 21.29
N SER A 431 -5.40 -3.58 21.48
CA SER A 431 -5.02 -2.23 21.02
C SER A 431 -3.71 -1.75 21.66
N LEU A 432 -3.51 -2.01 22.97
CA LEU A 432 -2.27 -1.66 23.66
C LEU A 432 -1.07 -2.45 23.12
N PHE A 433 -1.26 -3.75 22.81
CA PHE A 433 -0.21 -4.56 22.18
C PHE A 433 0.16 -4.04 20.79
N ILE A 434 -0.84 -3.74 19.95
CA ILE A 434 -0.62 -3.15 18.62
C ILE A 434 0.10 -1.81 18.74
N TYR A 435 -0.37 -0.93 19.63
CA TYR A 435 0.28 0.36 19.89
C TYR A 435 1.75 0.18 20.30
N LYS A 436 2.00 -0.74 21.26
CA LYS A 436 3.36 -1.03 21.73
C LYS A 436 4.24 -1.62 20.62
N GLN A 437 3.68 -2.46 19.77
CA GLN A 437 4.38 -3.01 18.60
C GLN A 437 4.77 -1.89 17.63
N ILE A 438 3.85 -0.99 17.29
CA ILE A 438 4.11 0.18 16.43
C ILE A 438 5.18 1.09 17.07
N GLU A 439 5.08 1.35 18.37
CA GLU A 439 6.08 2.14 19.10
C GLU A 439 7.46 1.49 19.03
N THR A 440 7.53 0.16 19.24
CA THR A 440 8.78 -0.59 19.13
C THR A 440 9.36 -0.53 17.72
N MET A 441 8.52 -0.67 16.69
CA MET A 441 8.93 -0.53 15.28
C MET A 441 9.49 0.87 14.99
N ARG A 442 8.82 1.91 15.50
CA ARG A 442 9.26 3.31 15.33
C ARG A 442 10.54 3.64 16.08
N SER A 443 10.74 3.03 17.25
CA SER A 443 11.92 3.23 18.08
C SER A 443 13.09 2.32 17.70
N HIS A 444 12.88 1.40 16.75
CA HIS A 444 13.95 0.52 16.29
C HIS A 444 15.03 1.35 15.58
N SER A 445 16.27 1.18 16.00
CA SER A 445 17.39 1.82 15.30
C SER A 445 17.53 1.22 13.91
N PHE A 446 17.52 2.05 12.90
CA PHE A 446 17.76 1.62 11.52
C PHE A 446 19.22 1.26 11.25
N GLY A 447 20.10 1.41 12.26
CA GLY A 447 21.53 1.19 12.13
C GLY A 447 22.29 2.38 11.50
N PHE A 448 21.62 3.54 11.36
CA PHE A 448 22.23 4.76 10.84
C PHE A 448 21.68 6.01 11.55
N GLY A 449 22.47 7.09 11.56
CA GLY A 449 22.05 8.42 12.04
C GLY A 449 21.14 9.09 11.02
N ASN A 450 19.92 9.44 11.44
CA ASN A 450 18.93 10.09 10.59
C ASN A 450 18.60 11.51 11.03
N ASP A 451 19.21 11.98 12.11
CA ASP A 451 18.96 13.30 12.68
C ASP A 451 19.53 14.40 11.78
N ASN A 452 18.69 15.38 11.44
CA ASN A 452 19.09 16.54 10.65
C ASN A 452 19.66 16.25 9.25
N VAL A 453 19.32 15.12 8.64
CA VAL A 453 19.67 14.80 7.25
C VAL A 453 18.46 15.07 6.35
N VAL A 454 18.68 15.91 5.32
CA VAL A 454 17.70 16.17 4.26
C VAL A 454 18.13 15.46 3.01
N VAL A 455 17.20 14.78 2.37
CA VAL A 455 17.41 14.14 1.06
C VAL A 455 16.71 14.95 -0.01
N VAL A 456 17.40 15.17 -1.10
CA VAL A 456 16.84 15.81 -2.30
C VAL A 456 17.24 15.01 -3.53
N GLU A 457 16.28 14.79 -4.41
CA GLU A 457 16.53 14.18 -5.71
C GLU A 457 17.02 15.23 -6.70
N LEU A 458 18.08 14.91 -7.41
CA LEU A 458 18.73 15.75 -8.40
C LEU A 458 18.43 15.20 -9.80
N ASN A 459 18.18 16.08 -10.75
CA ASN A 459 18.09 15.69 -12.14
C ASN A 459 19.46 15.33 -12.73
N LYS A 460 19.45 14.71 -13.92
CA LYS A 460 20.66 14.24 -14.60
C LYS A 460 21.63 15.38 -14.90
N GLU A 461 21.12 16.55 -15.25
CA GLU A 461 21.95 17.71 -15.55
C GLU A 461 22.82 18.13 -14.37
N ILE A 462 22.25 18.19 -13.16
CA ILE A 462 23.00 18.51 -11.95
C ILE A 462 23.99 17.39 -11.61
N THR A 463 23.55 16.14 -11.71
CA THR A 463 24.35 14.97 -11.34
C THR A 463 25.56 14.79 -12.25
N GLU A 464 25.44 15.05 -13.56
CA GLU A 464 26.53 14.86 -14.52
C GLU A 464 27.38 16.13 -14.73
N LYS A 465 26.76 17.31 -14.82
CA LYS A 465 27.50 18.54 -15.16
C LYS A 465 27.85 19.42 -13.98
N TYR A 466 26.99 19.48 -12.97
CA TYR A 466 27.10 20.47 -11.89
C TYR A 466 27.35 19.85 -10.50
N LYS A 467 27.57 18.54 -10.41
CA LYS A 467 27.75 17.82 -9.14
C LYS A 467 28.82 18.42 -8.22
N GLU A 468 30.00 18.73 -8.78
CA GLU A 468 31.09 19.34 -8.02
C GLU A 468 30.74 20.77 -7.55
N ASN A 469 30.15 21.57 -8.43
CA ASN A 469 29.74 22.94 -8.09
C ASN A 469 28.69 22.93 -6.97
N PHE A 470 27.67 22.05 -7.12
CA PHE A 470 26.63 21.83 -6.12
C PHE A 470 27.23 21.43 -4.78
N THR A 471 28.10 20.42 -4.76
CA THR A 471 28.78 19.94 -3.56
C THR A 471 29.60 21.02 -2.85
N ASN A 472 30.42 21.77 -3.61
CA ASN A 472 31.29 22.80 -3.07
C ASN A 472 30.49 23.97 -2.49
N ARG A 473 29.42 24.38 -3.15
CA ARG A 473 28.54 25.45 -2.66
C ARG A 473 27.80 25.02 -1.39
N LEU A 474 27.34 23.78 -1.29
CA LEU A 474 26.70 23.27 -0.08
C LEU A 474 27.67 23.22 1.10
N ARG A 475 28.88 22.70 0.90
CA ARG A 475 29.91 22.67 1.96
C ARG A 475 30.37 24.04 2.40
N GLY A 476 30.24 25.04 1.53
CA GLY A 476 30.55 26.44 1.85
C GLY A 476 29.46 27.16 2.65
N TYR A 477 28.28 26.59 2.83
CA TYR A 477 27.18 27.22 3.56
C TYR A 477 27.18 26.84 5.04
N ALA A 478 27.20 27.85 5.91
CA ALA A 478 27.39 27.69 7.35
C ALA A 478 26.35 26.79 8.08
N GLY A 479 25.19 26.55 7.46
CA GLY A 479 24.14 25.70 8.02
C GLY A 479 24.24 24.23 7.61
N ILE A 480 25.25 23.86 6.79
CA ILE A 480 25.43 22.49 6.23
C ILE A 480 26.74 21.92 6.75
N GLU A 481 26.71 20.70 7.27
CA GLU A 481 27.88 19.99 7.78
C GLU A 481 28.63 19.27 6.64
N ASP A 482 27.93 18.45 5.89
CA ASP A 482 28.47 17.71 4.72
C ASP A 482 27.35 17.27 3.77
N VAL A 483 27.73 16.80 2.58
CA VAL A 483 26.84 16.21 1.57
C VAL A 483 27.43 14.94 1.03
N ALA A 484 26.57 13.92 0.89
CA ALA A 484 26.88 12.63 0.30
C ALA A 484 25.82 12.24 -0.74
N PHE A 485 26.09 11.24 -1.56
CA PHE A 485 25.19 10.84 -2.62
C PHE A 485 24.88 9.35 -2.55
N ALA A 486 23.69 8.96 -3.00
CA ALA A 486 23.27 7.58 -3.14
C ALA A 486 22.45 7.36 -4.42
N ALA A 487 22.42 6.13 -4.90
CA ALA A 487 21.63 5.77 -6.08
C ALA A 487 20.13 5.64 -5.78
N SER A 488 19.76 5.49 -4.50
CA SER A 488 18.36 5.39 -4.06
C SER A 488 18.19 5.93 -2.64
N LYS A 489 16.94 6.20 -2.25
CA LYS A 489 16.62 6.60 -0.87
C LYS A 489 16.68 5.40 0.06
N ILE A 490 17.36 5.51 1.20
CA ILE A 490 17.25 4.51 2.28
C ILE A 490 15.80 4.50 2.76
N GLY A 491 15.22 3.29 2.87
CA GLY A 491 13.84 3.15 3.33
C GLY A 491 12.78 3.29 2.23
N ALA A 492 13.14 3.66 1.02
CA ALA A 492 12.21 3.60 -0.11
C ALA A 492 11.98 2.15 -0.50
N THR A 493 10.76 1.67 -0.31
CA THR A 493 10.39 0.29 -0.62
C THR A 493 10.52 -0.05 -2.11
N ASN A 494 10.56 0.96 -2.98
CA ASN A 494 10.50 0.84 -4.42
C ASN A 494 11.88 0.81 -5.11
N GLU A 495 12.97 1.02 -4.38
CA GLU A 495 14.27 1.27 -4.96
C GLU A 495 15.36 0.28 -4.51
N ASN A 496 14.98 -0.74 -3.71
CA ASN A 496 15.94 -1.74 -3.26
C ASN A 496 16.36 -2.66 -4.41
N ARG A 497 17.64 -2.63 -4.75
CA ARG A 497 18.20 -3.44 -5.83
C ARG A 497 18.81 -4.72 -5.28
N GLY A 498 18.33 -5.86 -5.81
CA GLY A 498 19.00 -7.14 -5.60
C GLY A 498 20.29 -7.22 -6.42
N GLY A 499 21.34 -7.70 -5.82
CA GLY A 499 22.62 -7.97 -6.45
C GLY A 499 23.06 -9.40 -6.23
N ALA A 500 24.00 -9.84 -7.06
CA ALA A 500 24.63 -11.12 -6.90
C ALA A 500 26.11 -11.04 -7.28
N ALA A 501 26.91 -11.92 -6.69
CA ALA A 501 28.31 -12.06 -7.01
C ALA A 501 28.74 -13.53 -6.95
N GLU A 502 29.78 -13.88 -7.70
CA GLU A 502 30.42 -15.16 -7.61
C GLU A 502 31.53 -15.09 -6.54
N PHE A 503 31.42 -15.94 -5.53
CA PHE A 503 32.38 -16.06 -4.45
C PHE A 503 32.68 -17.54 -4.18
N ASN A 504 33.95 -17.94 -4.29
CA ASN A 504 34.40 -19.32 -4.13
C ASN A 504 33.69 -20.37 -5.01
N GLY A 505 33.24 -19.96 -6.21
CA GLY A 505 32.49 -20.83 -7.14
C GLY A 505 30.99 -20.98 -6.82
N GLU A 506 30.51 -20.25 -5.84
CA GLU A 506 29.09 -20.19 -5.50
C GLU A 506 28.53 -18.79 -5.78
N THR A 507 27.26 -18.73 -6.22
CA THR A 507 26.53 -17.46 -6.39
C THR A 507 25.96 -17.03 -5.06
N ILE A 508 26.35 -15.87 -4.58
CA ILE A 508 25.82 -15.22 -3.39
C ILE A 508 24.87 -14.08 -3.77
N TYR A 509 23.78 -13.91 -3.02
CA TYR A 509 22.78 -12.87 -3.23
C TYR A 509 22.76 -11.90 -2.07
N PHE A 510 22.62 -10.60 -2.37
CA PHE A 510 22.54 -9.52 -1.38
C PHE A 510 21.77 -8.33 -1.93
N TYR A 511 21.26 -7.48 -1.05
CA TYR A 511 20.78 -6.15 -1.46
C TYR A 511 21.93 -5.17 -1.49
N TYR A 512 21.90 -4.23 -2.43
CA TYR A 512 22.97 -3.24 -2.52
C TYR A 512 22.44 -1.83 -2.68
N LEU A 513 23.20 -0.88 -2.13
CA LEU A 513 23.03 0.54 -2.28
C LEU A 513 24.34 1.14 -2.78
N ASN A 514 24.30 1.76 -3.96
CA ASN A 514 25.44 2.51 -4.48
C ASN A 514 25.53 3.84 -3.74
N VAL A 515 26.69 4.15 -3.17
CA VAL A 515 26.89 5.31 -2.31
C VAL A 515 28.21 6.02 -2.60
N SER A 516 28.24 7.33 -2.38
CA SER A 516 29.49 8.10 -2.39
C SER A 516 30.42 7.67 -1.24
N PRO A 517 31.73 7.86 -1.39
CA PRO A 517 32.72 7.38 -0.40
C PRO A 517 32.51 7.88 1.03
N ASN A 518 31.97 9.07 1.21
CA ASN A 518 31.70 9.68 2.53
C ASN A 518 30.29 9.38 3.09
N PHE A 519 29.46 8.63 2.34
CA PHE A 519 28.06 8.40 2.71
C PHE A 519 27.91 7.72 4.08
N LEU A 520 28.66 6.63 4.30
CA LEU A 520 28.57 5.88 5.56
C LEU A 520 28.97 6.75 6.76
N SER A 521 30.01 7.57 6.60
CA SER A 521 30.44 8.50 7.65
C SER A 521 29.41 9.60 7.89
N LEU A 522 28.78 10.15 6.84
CA LEU A 522 27.73 11.17 6.96
C LEU A 522 26.50 10.61 7.71
N MET A 523 26.15 9.34 7.45
CA MET A 523 25.03 8.65 8.08
C MET A 523 25.37 8.03 9.45
N ASP A 524 26.54 8.37 10.02
CA ASP A 524 27.05 7.84 11.29
C ASP A 524 27.12 6.30 11.34
N ILE A 525 27.26 5.65 10.17
CA ILE A 525 27.45 4.20 10.06
C ILE A 525 28.93 3.87 10.28
N THR A 526 29.20 3.10 11.30
CA THR A 526 30.56 2.67 11.66
C THR A 526 30.80 1.20 11.33
N ALA A 527 32.05 0.84 11.01
CA ALA A 527 32.42 -0.55 10.83
C ALA A 527 32.80 -1.16 12.18
N ASN A 528 32.23 -2.36 12.45
CA ASN A 528 32.61 -3.17 13.62
C ASN A 528 33.84 -4.01 13.34
N GLU A 529 34.10 -4.31 12.06
CA GLU A 529 35.25 -5.04 11.59
C GLU A 529 35.73 -4.45 10.25
N GLY A 530 37.03 -4.30 10.08
CA GLY A 530 37.58 -3.61 8.91
C GLY A 530 37.40 -2.11 8.99
N ARG A 531 36.91 -1.49 7.91
CA ARG A 531 36.66 -0.05 7.84
C ARG A 531 35.51 0.29 6.89
N VAL A 532 34.92 1.46 7.04
CA VAL A 532 34.03 2.06 6.05
C VAL A 532 34.84 2.70 4.89
N SER A 533 34.15 3.00 3.79
CA SER A 533 34.72 3.74 2.67
C SER A 533 35.16 5.16 3.06
N ARG A 534 36.17 5.68 2.36
CA ARG A 534 36.73 7.03 2.52
C ARG A 534 36.80 7.74 1.17
N MET A 535 36.92 9.04 1.16
CA MET A 535 37.02 9.83 -0.08
C MET A 535 38.11 9.35 -1.05
N GLU A 536 39.22 8.80 -0.51
CA GLU A 536 40.33 8.26 -1.31
C GLU A 536 39.94 6.99 -2.09
N ASP A 537 38.93 6.28 -1.61
CA ASP A 537 38.47 5.01 -2.18
C ASP A 537 37.63 5.19 -3.46
N GLY A 538 37.06 6.37 -3.70
CA GLY A 538 36.24 6.66 -4.88
C GLY A 538 36.98 6.55 -6.22
N ARG A 539 38.31 6.62 -6.22
CA ARG A 539 39.15 6.53 -7.42
C ARG A 539 39.56 5.10 -7.76
N ASN A 540 39.16 4.10 -6.97
CA ASN A 540 39.47 2.73 -7.24
C ASN A 540 38.66 2.17 -8.42
N LYS A 541 39.31 1.43 -9.31
CA LYS A 541 38.61 0.68 -10.38
C LYS A 541 37.85 -0.54 -9.87
N GLU A 542 38.27 -1.09 -8.73
CA GLU A 542 37.63 -2.20 -8.04
C GLU A 542 36.47 -1.68 -7.20
N LEU A 543 35.32 -2.32 -7.26
CA LEU A 543 34.18 -1.97 -6.40
C LEU A 543 34.50 -2.29 -4.93
N LEU A 544 34.22 -1.36 -4.04
CA LEU A 544 34.44 -1.53 -2.62
C LEU A 544 33.12 -1.78 -1.91
N LEU A 545 33.05 -2.89 -1.18
CA LEU A 545 31.83 -3.35 -0.53
C LEU A 545 31.99 -3.25 1.00
N VAL A 546 31.01 -2.60 1.63
CA VAL A 546 30.84 -2.66 3.08
C VAL A 546 29.52 -3.37 3.35
N PHE A 547 29.57 -4.53 3.97
CA PHE A 547 28.41 -5.35 4.26
C PHE A 547 27.87 -5.11 5.68
N ASP A 548 26.62 -5.47 5.91
CA ASP A 548 26.11 -5.65 7.27
C ASP A 548 26.59 -6.99 7.88
N GLN A 549 26.44 -7.16 9.19
CA GLN A 549 26.84 -8.39 9.89
C GLN A 549 26.11 -9.66 9.42
N LYS A 550 24.95 -9.54 8.75
CA LYS A 550 24.26 -10.70 8.18
C LYS A 550 25.10 -11.40 7.13
N ALA A 551 25.83 -10.65 6.30
CA ALA A 551 26.72 -11.22 5.28
C ALA A 551 27.78 -12.14 5.90
N LYS A 552 28.39 -11.73 7.01
CA LYS A 552 29.36 -12.55 7.72
C LYS A 552 28.76 -13.85 8.24
N ARG A 553 27.55 -13.80 8.80
CA ARG A 553 26.87 -14.97 9.37
C ARG A 553 26.35 -15.94 8.31
N GLN A 554 25.84 -15.42 7.21
CA GLN A 554 25.11 -16.21 6.20
C GLN A 554 26.01 -16.65 5.03
N LEU A 555 26.93 -15.78 4.61
CA LEU A 555 27.77 -15.96 3.44
C LEU A 555 29.22 -16.30 3.80
N ASN A 556 29.56 -16.35 5.10
CA ASN A 556 30.91 -16.60 5.61
C ASN A 556 31.99 -15.69 4.99
N LEU A 557 31.65 -14.42 4.75
CA LEU A 557 32.54 -13.41 4.18
C LEU A 557 33.47 -12.82 5.24
N HIS A 558 34.69 -12.45 4.81
CA HIS A 558 35.73 -11.84 5.64
C HIS A 558 36.24 -10.54 5.01
N VAL A 559 36.84 -9.68 5.82
CA VAL A 559 37.50 -8.46 5.33
C VAL A 559 38.66 -8.82 4.39
N GLY A 560 38.65 -8.21 3.20
CA GLY A 560 39.62 -8.43 2.15
C GLY A 560 39.20 -9.45 1.10
N ASP A 561 38.11 -10.18 1.31
CA ASP A 561 37.59 -11.13 0.32
C ASP A 561 37.28 -10.41 -0.99
N ARG A 562 37.55 -11.09 -2.10
CA ARG A 562 37.30 -10.64 -3.45
C ARG A 562 36.24 -11.51 -4.11
N MET A 563 35.39 -10.86 -4.88
CA MET A 563 34.31 -11.51 -5.61
C MET A 563 34.10 -10.83 -6.96
N LYS A 564 33.48 -11.54 -7.89
CA LYS A 564 33.13 -11.01 -9.20
C LYS A 564 31.62 -10.73 -9.21
N THR A 565 31.25 -9.46 -9.35
CA THR A 565 29.84 -9.10 -9.45
C THR A 565 29.26 -9.50 -10.79
N PHE A 566 27.96 -9.70 -10.88
CA PHE A 566 27.30 -9.98 -12.16
C PHE A 566 27.35 -8.80 -13.15
N TRP A 567 27.72 -7.61 -12.69
CA TRP A 567 28.02 -6.48 -13.58
C TRP A 567 29.40 -6.59 -14.25
N GLY A 568 30.11 -7.69 -13.99
CA GLY A 568 31.43 -7.95 -14.56
C GLY A 568 32.60 -7.26 -13.85
N ASN A 569 32.36 -6.53 -12.78
CA ASN A 569 33.38 -5.80 -12.02
C ASN A 569 33.92 -6.67 -10.89
N ASP A 570 35.24 -6.55 -10.65
CA ASP A 570 35.86 -7.09 -9.45
C ASP A 570 35.47 -6.24 -8.24
N ALA A 571 35.15 -6.90 -7.15
CA ALA A 571 34.72 -6.26 -5.91
C ALA A 571 35.49 -6.80 -4.71
N ARG A 572 35.71 -5.95 -3.69
CA ARG A 572 36.43 -6.31 -2.48
C ARG A 572 35.67 -5.86 -1.22
N VAL A 573 35.63 -6.74 -0.22
CA VAL A 573 35.02 -6.46 1.09
C VAL A 573 35.96 -5.58 1.92
N LEU A 574 35.50 -4.37 2.30
CA LEU A 574 36.24 -3.45 3.15
C LEU A 574 35.99 -3.66 4.64
N GLY A 575 34.78 -4.02 4.99
CA GLY A 575 34.37 -4.16 6.37
C GLY A 575 32.93 -4.57 6.55
N PHE A 576 32.52 -4.71 7.81
CA PHE A 576 31.19 -5.06 8.24
C PHE A 576 30.64 -4.04 9.24
N THR A 577 29.42 -3.61 9.03
CA THR A 577 28.68 -2.69 9.94
C THR A 577 27.72 -3.48 10.82
N ASP A 578 27.07 -2.82 11.76
CA ASP A 578 25.87 -3.37 12.39
C ASP A 578 24.77 -3.64 11.34
N GLU A 579 23.71 -4.35 11.74
CA GLU A 579 22.60 -4.60 10.83
C GLU A 579 21.92 -3.29 10.45
N VAL A 580 21.84 -3.02 9.16
CA VAL A 580 21.19 -1.83 8.62
C VAL A 580 19.86 -2.23 7.99
N VAL A 581 18.78 -1.55 8.42
CA VAL A 581 17.44 -1.77 7.89
C VAL A 581 17.20 -0.78 6.75
N ILE A 582 17.27 -1.24 5.50
CA ILE A 582 17.04 -0.41 4.31
C ILE A 582 15.62 -0.49 3.77
N ALA A 583 14.79 -1.42 4.29
CA ALA A 583 13.42 -1.64 3.85
C ALA A 583 12.51 -2.02 5.02
N SER A 584 11.19 -1.85 4.85
CA SER A 584 10.21 -2.26 5.87
C SER A 584 10.32 -3.74 6.21
N THR A 585 10.46 -4.06 7.49
CA THR A 585 10.51 -5.44 8.00
C THR A 585 9.19 -6.19 7.83
N HIS A 586 8.08 -5.49 7.62
CA HIS A 586 6.74 -6.09 7.47
C HIS A 586 6.41 -6.52 6.04
N LYS A 587 6.94 -5.81 5.05
CA LYS A 587 6.88 -6.24 3.63
C LYS A 587 8.02 -7.19 3.26
N ALA A 588 9.01 -7.26 4.12
CA ALA A 588 9.94 -8.35 4.05
C ALA A 588 9.16 -9.64 4.38
N SER A 589 8.54 -10.24 3.35
CA SER A 589 8.51 -11.68 3.32
C SER A 589 9.87 -12.12 3.88
N GLU A 590 9.93 -13.20 4.60
CA GLU A 590 11.18 -13.71 5.22
C GLU A 590 12.46 -13.51 4.39
N SER A 591 12.35 -13.26 3.08
CA SER A 591 13.43 -13.02 2.13
C SER A 591 14.15 -11.67 2.25
N LEU A 592 13.45 -10.51 2.39
CA LEU A 592 14.11 -9.19 2.51
C LEU A 592 14.80 -9.00 3.86
N ALA A 593 14.21 -9.56 4.93
CA ALA A 593 14.88 -9.63 6.23
C ALA A 593 16.05 -10.64 6.22
N THR A 594 16.11 -11.50 5.23
CA THR A 594 17.05 -12.64 5.15
C THR A 594 18.33 -12.27 4.42
N TYR A 595 18.26 -11.49 3.32
CA TYR A 595 19.47 -11.15 2.56
C TYR A 595 20.32 -10.06 3.24
N PRO A 596 21.65 -10.18 3.20
CA PRO A 596 22.55 -9.15 3.68
C PRO A 596 22.51 -7.90 2.80
N VAL A 597 22.90 -6.76 3.39
CA VAL A 597 22.98 -5.46 2.72
C VAL A 597 24.44 -5.11 2.45
N ALA A 598 24.72 -4.67 1.22
CA ALA A 598 26.02 -4.17 0.80
C ALA A 598 25.94 -2.68 0.41
N PHE A 599 26.80 -1.86 0.97
CA PHE A 599 27.06 -0.52 0.46
C PHE A 599 28.19 -0.60 -0.56
N VAL A 600 27.88 -0.22 -1.81
CA VAL A 600 28.82 -0.27 -2.93
C VAL A 600 29.38 1.11 -3.20
N THR A 601 30.68 1.28 -3.06
CA THR A 601 31.34 2.57 -3.25
C THR A 601 32.05 2.60 -4.60
N ASN A 602 31.60 3.52 -5.48
CA ASN A 602 32.28 3.90 -6.72
C ASN A 602 31.74 5.26 -7.17
N GLU A 603 32.61 6.22 -7.49
CA GLU A 603 32.23 7.57 -7.95
C GLU A 603 31.64 7.60 -9.36
N GLU A 604 31.90 6.60 -10.19
CA GLU A 604 31.39 6.52 -11.56
C GLU A 604 29.91 6.09 -11.63
N LEU A 605 29.33 5.65 -10.50
CA LEU A 605 27.95 5.23 -10.46
C LEU A 605 27.00 6.43 -10.43
N TYR A 606 25.87 6.32 -11.13
CA TYR A 606 24.81 7.31 -11.11
C TYR A 606 24.14 7.34 -9.72
N MET A 607 24.13 8.50 -9.07
CA MET A 607 23.62 8.72 -7.72
C MET A 607 22.78 10.02 -7.68
N PRO A 608 21.49 9.95 -7.99
CA PRO A 608 20.63 11.13 -8.07
C PRO A 608 20.19 11.69 -6.72
N TYR A 609 20.37 10.97 -5.63
CA TYR A 609 19.92 11.43 -4.31
C TYR A 609 21.09 12.05 -3.53
N ALA A 610 20.96 13.35 -3.22
CA ALA A 610 21.87 14.05 -2.33
C ALA A 610 21.35 13.99 -0.89
N TYR A 611 22.19 13.47 0.01
CA TYR A 611 21.99 13.44 1.46
C TYR A 611 22.78 14.60 2.06
N ILE A 612 22.08 15.55 2.63
CA ILE A 612 22.65 16.80 3.14
C ILE A 612 22.49 16.83 4.66
N LYS A 613 23.61 16.72 5.38
CA LYS A 613 23.64 16.79 6.85
C LYS A 613 23.69 18.24 7.28
N LEU A 614 22.71 18.65 8.08
CA LEU A 614 22.60 20.01 8.59
C LEU A 614 23.36 20.14 9.91
N MET A 615 23.98 21.31 10.14
CA MET A 615 24.59 21.62 11.42
C MET A 615 23.54 21.61 12.55
N PRO A 616 23.89 21.13 13.76
CA PRO A 616 23.00 21.19 14.90
C PRO A 616 22.55 22.63 15.18
N GLY A 617 21.23 22.85 15.24
CA GLY A 617 20.65 24.19 15.46
C GLY A 617 20.56 25.08 14.24
N ALA A 618 20.91 24.62 13.05
CA ALA A 618 20.69 25.35 11.80
C ALA A 618 19.21 25.64 11.56
N ASP A 619 18.91 26.81 11.02
CA ASP A 619 17.56 27.18 10.57
C ASP A 619 17.20 26.35 9.30
N LYS A 620 16.43 25.29 9.50
CA LYS A 620 16.01 24.37 8.43
C LYS A 620 15.34 25.12 7.26
N GLY A 621 14.51 26.13 7.56
CA GLY A 621 13.80 26.90 6.52
C GLY A 621 14.75 27.66 5.61
N ASN A 622 15.71 28.37 6.19
CA ASN A 622 16.71 29.13 5.45
C ASN A 622 17.64 28.22 4.63
N VAL A 623 18.04 27.07 5.20
CA VAL A 623 18.87 26.08 4.48
C VAL A 623 18.11 25.52 3.28
N LEU A 624 16.85 25.08 3.45
CA LEU A 624 16.04 24.56 2.35
C LEU A 624 15.81 25.60 1.24
N LEU A 625 15.58 26.86 1.63
CA LEU A 625 15.44 27.96 0.68
C LEU A 625 16.74 28.20 -0.10
N TYR A 626 17.89 28.16 0.59
CA TYR A 626 19.20 28.25 -0.07
C TYR A 626 19.43 27.14 -1.08
N ILE A 627 19.14 25.88 -0.71
CA ILE A 627 19.29 24.73 -1.60
C ILE A 627 18.36 24.87 -2.81
N ARG A 628 17.09 25.25 -2.59
CA ARG A 628 16.12 25.48 -3.68
C ARG A 628 16.59 26.54 -4.66
N ASN A 629 17.03 27.68 -4.16
CA ASN A 629 17.51 28.77 -5.02
C ASN A 629 18.74 28.35 -5.82
N MET A 630 19.66 27.60 -5.20
CA MET A 630 20.84 27.09 -5.87
C MET A 630 20.50 26.05 -6.94
N LEU A 631 19.58 25.14 -6.68
CA LEU A 631 19.12 24.15 -7.66
C LEU A 631 18.45 24.85 -8.86
N ASN A 632 17.58 25.84 -8.62
CA ASN A 632 16.95 26.63 -9.68
C ASN A 632 17.97 27.44 -10.51
N GLU A 633 19.08 27.85 -9.90
CA GLU A 633 20.16 28.56 -10.62
C GLU A 633 20.98 27.60 -11.48
N LEU A 634 21.27 26.38 -10.97
CA LEU A 634 22.09 25.38 -11.68
C LEU A 634 21.31 24.67 -12.78
N SER A 635 20.06 24.34 -12.52
CA SER A 635 19.14 23.71 -13.46
C SER A 635 17.69 24.10 -13.13
N PRO A 636 17.10 25.03 -13.89
CA PRO A 636 15.70 25.45 -13.69
C PRO A 636 14.67 24.32 -13.84
N SER A 637 15.04 23.23 -14.52
CA SER A 637 14.20 22.04 -14.68
C SER A 637 14.20 21.11 -13.47
N CYS A 638 15.11 21.29 -12.52
CA CYS A 638 15.14 20.50 -11.30
C CYS A 638 13.98 20.88 -10.37
N LEU A 639 13.06 19.96 -10.15
CA LEU A 639 11.96 20.11 -9.18
C LEU A 639 12.41 19.54 -7.82
N PRO A 640 12.93 20.38 -6.90
CA PRO A 640 13.44 19.88 -5.64
C PRO A 640 12.31 19.39 -4.73
N ASP A 641 12.28 18.09 -4.46
CA ASP A 641 11.49 17.48 -3.40
C ASP A 641 12.40 17.21 -2.20
N PHE A 642 12.09 17.86 -1.06
CA PHE A 642 12.87 17.75 0.16
C PHE A 642 12.21 16.81 1.15
N GLU A 643 12.93 15.80 1.54
CA GLU A 643 12.47 14.84 2.53
C GLU A 643 13.50 14.70 3.65
N PHE A 644 13.05 14.73 4.91
CA PHE A 644 13.92 14.49 6.05
C PHE A 644 14.07 12.99 6.32
N CYS A 645 15.27 12.52 6.59
CA CYS A 645 15.52 11.11 6.89
C CYS A 645 14.74 10.56 8.09
N ASP A 646 14.39 11.42 9.06
CA ASP A 646 13.55 11.05 10.20
C ASP A 646 12.10 10.75 9.79
N THR A 647 11.66 11.24 8.64
CA THR A 647 10.32 10.93 8.08
C THR A 647 10.29 9.61 7.34
N PHE A 648 11.42 9.08 6.87
CA PHE A 648 11.48 7.78 6.17
C PHE A 648 10.92 6.64 7.02
N SER A 649 11.17 6.64 8.32
CA SER A 649 10.59 5.67 9.24
C SER A 649 9.07 5.71 9.27
N ARG A 650 8.45 6.89 9.06
CA ARG A 650 6.99 7.02 8.96
C ARG A 650 6.47 6.40 7.68
N HIS A 651 7.09 6.70 6.54
CA HIS A 651 6.66 6.16 5.25
C HIS A 651 6.81 4.65 5.14
N LEU A 652 7.84 4.07 5.77
CA LEU A 652 8.02 2.63 5.85
C LEU A 652 6.83 1.92 6.51
N TYR A 653 6.18 2.58 7.47
CA TYR A 653 5.10 2.00 8.28
C TYR A 653 3.74 2.71 8.10
N GLU A 654 3.60 3.65 7.16
CA GLU A 654 2.33 4.39 6.92
C GLU A 654 1.13 3.50 6.62
N LYS A 655 1.33 2.37 5.95
CA LYS A 655 0.26 1.42 5.65
C LYS A 655 -0.20 0.60 6.87
N GLU A 656 0.53 0.67 7.95
CA GLU A 656 0.30 -0.09 9.19
C GLU A 656 -0.29 0.80 10.30
N ILE A 657 -0.18 2.11 10.15
CA ILE A 657 -0.71 3.14 11.03
C ILE A 657 -2.08 3.61 10.55
#